data_dd795050e05946ce7e4dfd81eacff9ae
#
_entry.id   dd795050e05946ce7e4dfd81eacff9ae
#
_cell.length_a   1.000
_cell.length_b   1.000
_cell.length_c   1.000
_cell.angle_alpha   90.00
_cell.angle_beta   90.00
_cell.angle_gamma   90.00
#
_symmetry.space_group_name_H-M   'P 1'
#
loop_
_entity.id
_entity.type
_entity.pdbx_description
1 polymer ?
#
loop_
_entity_poly.entity_id
_entity_poly.type
_entity_poly.pdbx_seq_one_letter_code
_entity_poly.pdbx_strand_id
1 'polypeptide(L)'
;MDTKMSNQNSDDHTCFYHLKRIIIICLLGFCVGYTFASLILMPKMTKTSRPGIQQSSESVNHKGVCKSPECVTLAHQLHNWRDVSIDPCQDFYEAACGKYNEHTISTGTRLSEKSKIVKNLVKEFLDKNEPSESKSEQVMKWFYGRCEEYNALNETENLENMRMERLKLIKKIGSWPMLDGKWKEEDFDMNDMLSQITRIGGISLGFFNLILVKEVVLIHAPSGITKSVEEVEKVLMELLNLSGSYPDVKIFNITSENQVSVEQLQEQVPILDFPRIIKNLFNQKNKDVIWNKLQGKILGLAQPIFFNETRNLQKILETTPKRTLANYLIANLIMQMSMGNQILDCGMIVMQNLPLASLRVFTRNHFNKFNLDMASQLVEDIKESLKQTIQESTWLQEETKKNALLKLKHMKKTIGYPKELEVPGALDVFFESVDMSNKDTYAAAILEIERFQTEQTFNNLAALLPMVPNVELLDSNAFYYTDENHLKLNVAILDDPFFDITYPTYAKIASIGEVIGHEIGHGFDTDGRKRDEKGEERDWWTPQDSKEYDRRTQCLIDQYNNYDDPDYGRNLNGSVTIDEMAADQIGVELSWKIYNRVDFSLEPSIFGFEDEKPDKLFFHLTALNWCGPRPRLPLSLQQEQVHPTHSFRVNGVFRNMKSFAKAFNCPVGSPMNPEKKCQIF
;
A
#
# COMPACT_ATOMS: atom_id res chain seq x y z
N MET A 1 -2.52 -68.65 9.72
CA MET A 1 -1.73 -69.60 8.98
C MET A 1 -0.58 -68.79 8.37
N ASP A 2 0.52 -68.56 9.05
CA ASP A 2 1.76 -69.40 9.17
C ASP A 2 2.26 -69.80 7.78
N THR A 3 3.37 -69.45 7.34
CA THR A 3 4.80 -69.53 7.65
C THR A 3 5.56 -69.19 6.35
N LYS A 4 6.71 -68.73 6.23
CA LYS A 4 8.02 -68.76 6.84
C LYS A 4 9.02 -67.90 6.06
N MET A 5 9.90 -67.27 6.76
CA MET A 5 11.14 -66.60 6.27
C MET A 5 12.11 -67.59 5.65
N SER A 6 12.91 -67.11 4.69
CA SER A 6 14.32 -67.50 4.64
C SER A 6 15.19 -66.37 4.11
N ASN A 7 16.27 -66.15 4.83
CA ASN A 7 17.33 -65.19 4.64
C ASN A 7 18.07 -65.32 3.30
N GLN A 8 18.34 -64.19 2.66
CA GLN A 8 19.58 -63.96 1.88
C GLN A 8 19.90 -62.45 1.91
N ASN A 9 20.75 -62.10 2.87
CA ASN A 9 21.39 -60.80 2.90
C ASN A 9 22.85 -61.07 3.24
N SER A 10 23.78 -60.76 2.36
CA SER A 10 25.19 -60.43 2.77
C SER A 10 26.11 -59.81 1.71
N ASP A 11 25.69 -59.61 0.42
CA ASP A 11 26.65 -59.15 -0.59
C ASP A 11 26.42 -57.77 -1.22
N ASP A 12 25.31 -57.10 -0.88
CA ASP A 12 25.00 -55.79 -1.47
C ASP A 12 25.60 -54.56 -0.78
N HIS A 13 26.08 -54.67 0.45
CA HIS A 13 26.63 -53.53 1.19
C HIS A 13 28.05 -53.10 0.82
N THR A 14 28.85 -54.02 0.26
CA THR A 14 30.23 -53.74 -0.12
C THR A 14 30.34 -53.00 -1.47
N CYS A 15 29.45 -53.30 -2.42
CA CYS A 15 29.44 -52.64 -3.72
C CYS A 15 28.99 -51.18 -3.63
N PHE A 16 28.01 -50.86 -2.76
CA PHE A 16 27.54 -49.49 -2.52
C PHE A 16 28.56 -48.57 -1.82
N TYR A 17 29.44 -49.15 -0.98
CA TYR A 17 30.47 -48.37 -0.28
C TYR A 17 31.66 -47.98 -1.19
N HIS A 18 31.99 -48.81 -2.15
CA HIS A 18 33.01 -48.50 -3.16
C HIS A 18 32.52 -47.51 -4.19
N LEU A 19 31.25 -47.57 -4.62
CA LEU A 19 30.67 -46.64 -5.56
C LEU A 19 30.56 -45.21 -4.95
N LYS A 20 30.16 -45.10 -3.67
CA LYS A 20 30.14 -43.80 -2.96
C LYS A 20 31.53 -43.18 -2.81
N ARG A 21 32.58 -43.99 -2.54
CA ARG A 21 33.96 -43.48 -2.46
C ARG A 21 34.49 -42.98 -3.80
N ILE A 22 34.18 -43.66 -4.90
CA ILE A 22 34.59 -43.23 -6.24
C ILE A 22 33.89 -41.94 -6.63
N ILE A 23 32.58 -41.79 -6.37
CA ILE A 23 31.82 -40.56 -6.65
C ILE A 23 32.34 -39.37 -5.82
N ILE A 24 32.67 -39.58 -4.53
CA ILE A 24 33.22 -38.50 -3.66
C ILE A 24 34.63 -38.09 -4.14
N ILE A 25 35.46 -39.03 -4.59
CA ILE A 25 36.82 -38.73 -5.09
C ILE A 25 36.73 -38.00 -6.43
N CYS A 26 35.77 -38.35 -7.33
CA CYS A 26 35.54 -37.65 -8.58
C CYS A 26 34.99 -36.24 -8.35
N LEU A 27 34.06 -36.05 -7.40
CA LEU A 27 33.53 -34.73 -7.05
C LEU A 27 34.57 -33.82 -6.38
N LEU A 28 35.43 -34.35 -5.51
CA LEU A 28 36.50 -33.59 -4.92
C LEU A 28 37.59 -33.24 -5.95
N GLY A 29 37.92 -34.14 -6.88
CA GLY A 29 38.82 -33.85 -7.99
C GLY A 29 38.30 -32.77 -8.93
N PHE A 30 36.99 -32.77 -9.22
CA PHE A 30 36.37 -31.72 -10.04
C PHE A 30 36.31 -30.37 -9.34
N CYS A 31 36.03 -30.34 -8.02
CA CYS A 31 36.04 -29.08 -7.25
C CYS A 31 37.43 -28.48 -7.15
N VAL A 32 38.50 -29.30 -6.91
CA VAL A 32 39.87 -28.79 -6.83
C VAL A 32 40.38 -28.35 -8.21
N GLY A 33 40.02 -29.03 -9.28
CA GLY A 33 40.33 -28.61 -10.66
C GLY A 33 39.68 -27.30 -11.06
N TYR A 34 38.45 -27.08 -10.66
CA TYR A 34 37.70 -25.85 -10.97
C TYR A 34 38.23 -24.65 -10.18
N THR A 35 38.62 -24.84 -8.92
CA THR A 35 39.23 -23.75 -8.10
C THR A 35 40.59 -23.34 -8.58
N PHE A 36 41.41 -24.26 -9.11
CA PHE A 36 42.72 -23.95 -9.67
C PHE A 36 42.64 -23.25 -11.04
N ALA A 37 41.71 -23.66 -11.89
CA ALA A 37 41.46 -23.00 -13.19
C ALA A 37 40.87 -21.58 -13.04
N SER A 38 40.08 -21.35 -11.99
CA SER A 38 39.50 -20.03 -11.70
C SER A 38 40.52 -19.05 -11.13
N LEU A 39 41.58 -19.52 -10.48
CA LEU A 39 42.64 -18.66 -9.89
C LEU A 39 43.69 -18.18 -10.93
N ILE A 40 43.77 -18.84 -12.09
CA ILE A 40 44.76 -18.47 -13.13
C ILE A 40 44.20 -17.56 -14.20
N LEU A 41 42.85 -17.40 -14.26
CA LEU A 41 42.16 -16.63 -15.31
C LEU A 41 41.40 -15.40 -14.81
N MET A 42 41.59 -14.94 -13.56
CA MET A 42 41.03 -13.65 -13.15
C MET A 42 42.00 -12.52 -13.54
N PRO A 43 41.62 -11.66 -14.50
CA PRO A 43 42.24 -10.35 -14.63
C PRO A 43 41.88 -9.55 -13.38
N LYS A 44 42.91 -8.89 -12.77
CA LYS A 44 42.70 -7.94 -11.68
C LYS A 44 41.62 -6.92 -12.12
N MET A 45 40.42 -7.07 -11.61
CA MET A 45 39.40 -6.02 -11.70
C MET A 45 39.84 -4.86 -10.80
N THR A 46 40.46 -3.88 -11.42
CA THR A 46 40.57 -2.54 -10.85
C THR A 46 39.15 -2.02 -10.65
N LYS A 47 38.87 -1.49 -9.47
CA LYS A 47 37.65 -0.73 -9.18
C LYS A 47 37.57 0.40 -10.19
N THR A 48 36.84 0.20 -11.27
CA THR A 48 36.37 1.28 -12.14
C THR A 48 35.08 1.79 -11.52
N SER A 49 35.17 2.95 -10.87
CA SER A 49 34.02 3.83 -10.68
C SER A 49 33.28 3.90 -12.02
N ARG A 50 31.97 3.63 -12.02
CA ARG A 50 31.12 3.85 -13.19
C ARG A 50 31.39 5.26 -13.70
N PRO A 51 31.67 5.45 -14.99
CA PRO A 51 31.82 6.79 -15.53
C PRO A 51 30.50 7.54 -15.33
N GLY A 52 30.57 8.70 -14.68
CA GLY A 52 29.48 9.64 -14.69
C GLY A 52 29.09 9.90 -16.14
N ILE A 53 27.80 9.74 -16.45
CA ILE A 53 27.26 10.09 -17.77
C ILE A 53 27.46 11.59 -17.93
N GLN A 54 28.49 11.95 -18.68
CA GLN A 54 28.60 13.31 -19.22
C GLN A 54 27.47 13.51 -20.21
N GLN A 55 26.57 14.44 -19.89
CA GLN A 55 25.60 14.97 -20.84
C GLN A 55 26.35 15.61 -22.03
N SER A 56 26.36 14.90 -23.15
CA SER A 56 26.53 15.54 -24.43
C SER A 56 25.14 15.97 -24.91
N SER A 57 24.88 17.27 -24.87
CA SER A 57 23.78 17.89 -25.59
C SER A 57 24.08 17.83 -27.09
N GLU A 58 23.81 16.73 -27.72
CA GLU A 58 23.71 16.64 -29.18
C GLU A 58 22.24 16.42 -29.54
N SER A 59 21.66 17.45 -30.15
CA SER A 59 20.43 17.38 -30.90
C SER A 59 20.59 16.40 -32.05
N VAL A 60 20.07 15.20 -31.92
CA VAL A 60 20.15 14.20 -32.96
C VAL A 60 18.76 13.87 -33.47
N ASN A 61 18.52 14.29 -34.71
CA ASN A 61 17.49 13.72 -35.57
C ASN A 61 17.78 12.24 -35.81
N HIS A 62 17.22 11.34 -35.01
CA HIS A 62 17.35 9.92 -35.28
C HIS A 62 16.01 9.20 -35.14
N LYS A 63 15.48 8.80 -36.29
CA LYS A 63 14.59 7.69 -36.46
C LYS A 63 15.38 6.40 -36.16
N GLY A 64 15.63 6.12 -34.90
CA GLY A 64 16.32 4.92 -34.41
C GLY A 64 15.33 3.97 -33.74
N VAL A 65 15.80 2.76 -33.47
CA VAL A 65 15.08 1.80 -32.61
C VAL A 65 15.52 2.02 -31.18
N CYS A 66 14.58 2.11 -30.23
CA CYS A 66 14.90 2.18 -28.81
C CYS A 66 15.52 0.84 -28.37
N LYS A 67 16.76 0.90 -27.84
CA LYS A 67 17.57 -0.28 -27.48
C LYS A 67 18.03 -0.26 -26.02
N SER A 68 17.47 0.64 -25.21
CA SER A 68 17.73 0.58 -23.75
C SER A 68 17.24 -0.75 -23.18
N PRO A 69 17.80 -1.22 -22.05
CA PRO A 69 17.31 -2.43 -21.38
C PRO A 69 15.80 -2.39 -21.13
N GLU A 70 15.28 -1.24 -20.73
CA GLU A 70 13.87 -1.00 -20.45
C GLU A 70 13.01 -1.14 -21.72
N CYS A 71 13.47 -0.56 -22.84
CA CYS A 71 12.80 -0.74 -24.14
C CYS A 71 12.80 -2.20 -24.62
N VAL A 72 13.87 -2.94 -24.34
CA VAL A 72 13.94 -4.38 -24.66
C VAL A 72 12.93 -5.15 -23.81
N THR A 73 12.78 -4.83 -22.52
CA THR A 73 11.77 -5.40 -21.63
C THR A 73 10.37 -5.13 -22.18
N LEU A 74 10.07 -3.90 -22.57
CA LEU A 74 8.78 -3.51 -23.14
C LEU A 74 8.50 -4.27 -24.46
N ALA A 75 9.49 -4.36 -25.35
CA ALA A 75 9.39 -5.12 -26.61
C ALA A 75 9.13 -6.61 -26.36
N HIS A 76 9.81 -7.21 -25.36
CA HIS A 76 9.58 -8.59 -24.95
C HIS A 76 8.12 -8.81 -24.50
N GLN A 77 7.57 -7.92 -23.66
CA GLN A 77 6.19 -8.04 -23.21
C GLN A 77 5.21 -7.93 -24.39
N LEU A 78 5.38 -6.95 -25.25
CA LEU A 78 4.56 -6.76 -26.45
C LEU A 78 4.60 -7.96 -27.40
N HIS A 79 5.75 -8.63 -27.56
CA HIS A 79 5.90 -9.77 -28.45
C HIS A 79 5.33 -11.04 -27.85
N ASN A 80 5.64 -11.32 -26.58
CA ASN A 80 5.45 -12.65 -26.03
C ASN A 80 4.10 -12.82 -25.32
N TRP A 81 3.46 -11.74 -24.87
CA TRP A 81 2.18 -11.85 -24.16
C TRP A 81 0.98 -11.87 -25.10
N ARG A 82 1.11 -11.33 -26.32
CA ARG A 82 0.02 -11.34 -27.30
C ARG A 82 -0.19 -12.69 -27.94
N ASP A 83 -1.45 -13.04 -28.17
CA ASP A 83 -1.84 -14.17 -29.02
C ASP A 83 -2.28 -13.67 -30.39
N VAL A 84 -1.39 -13.79 -31.38
CA VAL A 84 -1.66 -13.36 -32.77
C VAL A 84 -2.68 -14.22 -33.49
N SER A 85 -3.11 -15.35 -32.93
CA SER A 85 -4.15 -16.20 -33.48
C SER A 85 -5.57 -15.70 -33.19
N ILE A 86 -5.70 -14.79 -32.20
CA ILE A 86 -6.97 -14.22 -31.79
C ILE A 86 -7.27 -12.97 -32.62
N ASP A 87 -8.49 -12.89 -33.17
CA ASP A 87 -8.95 -11.67 -33.87
C ASP A 87 -9.20 -10.55 -32.88
N PRO A 88 -8.46 -9.42 -32.96
CA PRO A 88 -8.63 -8.26 -32.11
C PRO A 88 -10.07 -7.69 -32.07
N CYS A 89 -10.85 -7.95 -33.12
CA CYS A 89 -12.25 -7.50 -33.21
C CYS A 89 -13.23 -8.39 -32.45
N GLN A 90 -12.79 -9.60 -32.05
CA GLN A 90 -13.57 -10.52 -31.21
C GLN A 90 -13.24 -10.38 -29.75
N ASP A 91 -11.94 -10.45 -29.39
CA ASP A 91 -11.44 -10.31 -28.02
C ASP A 91 -10.05 -9.67 -28.04
N PHE A 92 -9.97 -8.39 -27.69
CA PHE A 92 -8.69 -7.69 -27.70
C PHE A 92 -7.83 -8.01 -26.49
N TYR A 93 -8.45 -8.32 -25.34
CA TYR A 93 -7.69 -8.72 -24.16
C TYR A 93 -6.91 -10.01 -24.41
N GLU A 94 -7.57 -11.04 -24.95
CA GLU A 94 -6.89 -12.27 -25.32
C GLU A 94 -5.88 -12.05 -26.47
N ALA A 95 -6.17 -11.19 -27.43
CA ALA A 95 -5.21 -10.85 -28.49
C ALA A 95 -3.94 -10.17 -27.94
N ALA A 96 -4.05 -9.36 -26.89
CA ALA A 96 -2.93 -8.61 -26.30
C ALA A 96 -2.23 -9.35 -25.15
N CYS A 97 -2.95 -10.17 -24.36
CA CYS A 97 -2.49 -10.76 -23.10
C CYS A 97 -2.61 -12.29 -23.06
N GLY A 98 -3.18 -12.94 -24.07
CA GLY A 98 -3.58 -14.37 -24.04
C GLY A 98 -2.45 -15.35 -23.73
N LYS A 99 -1.20 -14.97 -24.03
CA LYS A 99 0.01 -15.77 -23.72
C LYS A 99 0.78 -15.30 -22.49
N TYR A 100 0.21 -14.41 -21.69
CA TYR A 100 0.87 -13.90 -20.47
C TYR A 100 1.40 -15.03 -19.59
N ASN A 101 0.59 -16.05 -19.31
CA ASN A 101 0.95 -17.18 -18.45
C ASN A 101 2.01 -18.11 -19.04
N GLU A 102 2.24 -18.08 -20.37
CA GLU A 102 3.30 -18.88 -21.01
C GLU A 102 4.69 -18.25 -20.78
N HIS A 103 4.75 -16.96 -20.50
CA HIS A 103 5.97 -16.16 -20.40
C HIS A 103 6.21 -15.53 -19.02
N THR A 104 5.39 -15.86 -18.04
CA THR A 104 5.54 -15.40 -16.65
C THR A 104 5.46 -16.59 -15.69
N ILE A 105 6.38 -16.65 -14.72
CA ILE A 105 6.37 -17.70 -13.68
C ILE A 105 5.36 -17.35 -12.57
N SER A 106 4.95 -16.11 -12.52
CA SER A 106 4.17 -15.56 -11.44
C SER A 106 2.68 -15.81 -11.57
N THR A 107 2.01 -15.91 -10.44
CA THR A 107 0.54 -15.93 -10.33
C THR A 107 -0.06 -14.54 -10.20
N GLY A 108 0.74 -13.50 -10.35
CA GLY A 108 0.36 -12.10 -10.17
C GLY A 108 0.19 -11.33 -11.48
N THR A 109 -0.47 -10.18 -11.37
CA THR A 109 -0.57 -9.21 -12.47
C THR A 109 0.76 -8.48 -12.67
N ARG A 110 0.91 -7.78 -13.80
CA ARG A 110 2.08 -6.92 -14.06
C ARG A 110 2.38 -5.94 -12.92
N LEU A 111 1.34 -5.34 -12.34
CA LEU A 111 1.44 -4.44 -11.17
C LEU A 111 1.99 -5.17 -9.93
N SER A 112 1.39 -6.32 -9.59
CA SER A 112 1.83 -7.09 -8.40
C SER A 112 3.23 -7.66 -8.56
N GLU A 113 3.66 -8.02 -9.78
CA GLU A 113 5.02 -8.48 -10.05
C GLU A 113 6.05 -7.38 -9.81
N LYS A 114 5.77 -6.17 -10.28
CA LYS A 114 6.66 -5.02 -10.00
C LYS A 114 6.76 -4.74 -8.50
N SER A 115 5.65 -4.79 -7.78
CA SER A 115 5.63 -4.65 -6.32
C SER A 115 6.52 -5.70 -5.63
N LYS A 116 6.46 -6.96 -6.08
CA LYS A 116 7.32 -8.04 -5.56
C LYS A 116 8.80 -7.78 -5.86
N ILE A 117 9.12 -7.33 -7.08
CA ILE A 117 10.51 -6.99 -7.45
C ILE A 117 11.05 -5.92 -6.50
N VAL A 118 10.31 -4.82 -6.28
CA VAL A 118 10.72 -3.73 -5.36
C VAL A 118 10.96 -4.27 -3.95
N LYS A 119 10.02 -5.08 -3.42
CA LYS A 119 10.15 -5.68 -2.08
C LYS A 119 11.34 -6.64 -2.00
N ASN A 120 11.61 -7.44 -3.02
CA ASN A 120 12.78 -8.32 -3.08
C ASN A 120 14.09 -7.53 -3.10
N LEU A 121 14.18 -6.43 -3.85
CA LEU A 121 15.37 -5.58 -3.87
C LEU A 121 15.66 -4.94 -2.50
N VAL A 122 14.62 -4.55 -1.77
CA VAL A 122 14.76 -4.08 -0.38
C VAL A 122 15.23 -5.22 0.52
N LYS A 123 14.67 -6.43 0.36
CA LYS A 123 15.10 -7.61 1.12
C LYS A 123 16.58 -7.96 0.86
N GLU A 124 17.03 -7.95 -0.40
CA GLU A 124 18.44 -8.16 -0.74
C GLU A 124 19.39 -7.16 -0.05
N PHE A 125 18.94 -5.91 0.13
CA PHE A 125 19.68 -4.92 0.89
C PHE A 125 19.78 -5.29 2.38
N LEU A 126 18.69 -5.82 2.96
CA LEU A 126 18.66 -6.25 4.36
C LEU A 126 19.55 -7.49 4.58
N ASP A 127 19.54 -8.43 3.65
CA ASP A 127 20.37 -9.66 3.70
C ASP A 127 21.87 -9.36 3.64
N LYS A 128 22.29 -8.22 3.07
CA LYS A 128 23.69 -7.78 3.05
C LYS A 128 24.09 -7.22 4.41
N ASN A 129 25.02 -7.87 5.07
CA ASN A 129 25.54 -7.44 6.37
C ASN A 129 26.61 -6.33 6.24
N GLU A 130 26.31 -5.31 5.43
CA GLU A 130 27.18 -4.15 5.24
C GLU A 130 26.77 -3.05 6.25
N PRO A 131 27.74 -2.42 6.95
CA PRO A 131 27.42 -1.31 7.85
C PRO A 131 26.88 -0.11 7.06
N SER A 132 25.98 0.65 7.68
CA SER A 132 25.45 1.90 7.13
C SER A 132 25.71 3.05 8.09
N GLU A 133 26.00 4.23 7.53
CA GLU A 133 26.12 5.47 8.31
C GLU A 133 24.76 6.13 8.53
N SER A 134 23.77 5.84 7.69
CA SER A 134 22.42 6.40 7.79
C SER A 134 21.64 5.78 8.94
N LYS A 135 21.08 6.63 9.82
CA LYS A 135 20.24 6.19 10.94
C LYS A 135 19.05 5.36 10.50
N SER A 136 18.38 5.75 9.41
CA SER A 136 17.24 5.01 8.86
C SER A 136 17.60 3.59 8.46
N GLU A 137 18.77 3.38 7.84
CA GLU A 137 19.24 2.05 7.43
C GLU A 137 19.76 1.23 8.64
N GLN A 138 20.39 1.89 9.62
CA GLN A 138 20.77 1.23 10.86
C GLN A 138 19.56 0.67 11.59
N VAL A 139 18.46 1.45 11.68
CA VAL A 139 17.20 0.99 12.29
C VAL A 139 16.62 -0.20 11.53
N MET A 140 16.59 -0.15 10.18
CA MET A 140 16.10 -1.26 9.37
C MET A 140 16.90 -2.54 9.62
N LYS A 141 18.24 -2.46 9.55
CA LYS A 141 19.12 -3.63 9.72
C LYS A 141 19.09 -4.17 11.14
N TRP A 142 19.02 -3.30 12.13
CA TRP A 142 18.85 -3.69 13.51
C TRP A 142 17.54 -4.46 13.72
N PHE A 143 16.41 -3.93 13.22
CA PHE A 143 15.10 -4.55 13.38
C PHE A 143 15.02 -5.88 12.61
N TYR A 144 15.59 -5.92 11.39
CA TYR A 144 15.71 -7.15 10.61
C TYR A 144 16.50 -8.22 11.35
N GLY A 145 17.69 -7.87 11.89
CA GLY A 145 18.52 -8.80 12.64
C GLY A 145 17.82 -9.39 13.87
N ARG A 146 17.05 -8.56 14.63
CA ARG A 146 16.25 -9.06 15.77
C ARG A 146 15.18 -10.05 15.34
N CYS A 147 14.55 -9.80 14.18
CA CYS A 147 13.55 -10.71 13.63
C CYS A 147 14.18 -12.04 13.16
N GLU A 148 15.33 -12.01 12.48
CA GLU A 148 16.04 -13.23 12.04
C GLU A 148 16.52 -14.05 13.26
N GLU A 149 17.00 -13.39 14.31
CA GLU A 149 17.35 -14.05 15.56
C GLU A 149 16.14 -14.76 16.20
N TYR A 150 14.96 -14.14 16.17
CA TYR A 150 13.71 -14.74 16.63
C TYR A 150 13.37 -16.00 15.84
N ASN A 151 13.50 -15.97 14.51
CA ASN A 151 13.24 -17.12 13.65
C ASN A 151 14.25 -18.28 13.87
N ALA A 152 15.45 -17.95 14.32
CA ALA A 152 16.50 -18.95 14.61
C ALA A 152 16.31 -19.67 15.96
N LEU A 153 15.52 -19.10 16.88
CA LEU A 153 15.23 -19.68 18.18
C LEU A 153 14.11 -20.73 18.10
N ASN A 154 14.14 -21.69 19.01
CA ASN A 154 13.02 -22.62 19.14
C ASN A 154 11.82 -21.99 19.90
N GLU A 155 10.67 -22.64 19.84
CA GLU A 155 9.42 -22.15 20.43
C GLU A 155 9.54 -21.85 21.93
N THR A 156 10.21 -22.70 22.68
CA THR A 156 10.39 -22.55 24.14
C THR A 156 11.24 -21.32 24.47
N GLU A 157 12.33 -21.09 23.73
CA GLU A 157 13.20 -19.91 23.89
C GLU A 157 12.48 -18.62 23.52
N ASN A 158 11.69 -18.64 22.44
CA ASN A 158 10.88 -17.50 22.04
C ASN A 158 9.83 -17.14 23.09
N LEU A 159 9.11 -18.11 23.62
CA LEU A 159 8.11 -17.92 24.69
C LEU A 159 8.77 -17.34 25.95
N GLU A 160 9.92 -17.84 26.36
CA GLU A 160 10.63 -17.34 27.55
C GLU A 160 11.13 -15.91 27.32
N ASN A 161 11.71 -15.60 26.16
CA ASN A 161 12.12 -14.23 25.80
C ASN A 161 10.93 -13.27 25.83
N MET A 162 9.79 -13.65 25.28
CA MET A 162 8.55 -12.85 25.34
C MET A 162 8.08 -12.66 26.78
N ARG A 163 8.11 -13.70 27.58
CA ARG A 163 7.73 -13.62 29.00
C ARG A 163 8.65 -12.65 29.76
N MET A 164 9.94 -12.73 29.54
CA MET A 164 10.91 -11.84 30.18
C MET A 164 10.74 -10.38 29.77
N GLU A 165 10.48 -10.09 28.48
CA GLU A 165 10.25 -8.72 28.01
C GLU A 165 8.93 -8.17 28.56
N ARG A 166 7.86 -8.95 28.63
CA ARG A 166 6.62 -8.56 29.27
C ARG A 166 6.84 -8.20 30.74
N LEU A 167 7.59 -9.00 31.50
CA LEU A 167 7.90 -8.71 32.90
C LEU A 167 8.79 -7.45 33.05
N LYS A 168 9.75 -7.22 32.16
CA LYS A 168 10.53 -5.98 32.13
C LYS A 168 9.64 -4.77 31.86
N LEU A 169 8.71 -4.88 30.93
CA LEU A 169 7.79 -3.81 30.58
C LEU A 169 6.84 -3.48 31.74
N ILE A 170 6.23 -4.52 32.34
CA ILE A 170 5.35 -4.36 33.53
C ILE A 170 6.10 -3.59 34.64
N LYS A 171 7.36 -3.92 34.91
CA LYS A 171 8.16 -3.22 35.90
C LYS A 171 8.39 -1.72 35.57
N LYS A 172 8.37 -1.37 34.29
CA LYS A 172 8.51 0.04 33.85
C LYS A 172 7.23 0.84 34.04
N ILE A 173 6.06 0.21 33.83
CA ILE A 173 4.76 0.87 33.95
C ILE A 173 4.21 0.89 35.36
N GLY A 174 4.68 0.02 36.25
CA GLY A 174 4.27 -0.07 37.63
C GLY A 174 4.40 -1.47 38.20
N SER A 175 3.98 -1.65 39.45
CA SER A 175 3.97 -2.94 40.14
C SER A 175 2.66 -3.68 39.85
N TRP A 176 2.75 -4.98 39.50
CA TRP A 176 1.58 -5.81 39.25
C TRP A 176 1.11 -6.51 40.52
N PRO A 177 -0.07 -6.14 41.06
CA PRO A 177 -0.57 -6.70 42.33
C PRO A 177 -0.69 -8.21 42.38
N MET A 178 -0.89 -8.89 41.22
CA MET A 178 -0.96 -10.36 41.14
C MET A 178 0.39 -11.03 41.33
N LEU A 179 1.47 -10.39 40.93
CA LEU A 179 2.83 -10.95 41.00
C LEU A 179 3.66 -10.33 42.13
N ASP A 180 3.28 -9.15 42.61
CA ASP A 180 4.01 -8.43 43.66
C ASP A 180 3.29 -8.54 45.01
N GLY A 181 3.71 -9.48 45.86
CA GLY A 181 3.16 -9.67 47.20
C GLY A 181 3.39 -8.49 48.16
N LYS A 182 4.22 -7.49 47.77
CA LYS A 182 4.49 -6.27 48.55
C LYS A 182 3.72 -5.06 48.02
N TRP A 183 2.87 -5.25 47.00
CA TRP A 183 2.06 -4.17 46.43
C TRP A 183 1.18 -3.51 47.47
N LYS A 184 1.15 -2.20 47.46
CA LYS A 184 0.33 -1.40 48.36
C LYS A 184 -0.59 -0.49 47.56
N GLU A 185 -1.84 -0.38 48.00
CA GLU A 185 -2.86 0.45 47.38
C GLU A 185 -2.52 1.96 47.41
N GLU A 186 -1.83 2.37 48.44
CA GLU A 186 -1.37 3.76 48.63
C GLU A 186 -0.35 4.23 47.60
N ASP A 187 0.42 3.28 47.02
CA ASP A 187 1.46 3.56 46.03
C ASP A 187 0.92 3.58 44.59
N PHE A 188 -0.38 3.24 44.39
CA PHE A 188 -0.97 3.18 43.07
C PHE A 188 -1.56 4.53 42.63
N ASP A 189 -1.00 5.09 41.57
CA ASP A 189 -1.56 6.20 40.77
C ASP A 189 -1.96 5.71 39.39
N MET A 190 -3.26 5.72 39.10
CA MET A 190 -3.82 5.26 37.84
C MET A 190 -3.37 6.15 36.66
N ASN A 191 -3.33 7.47 36.87
CA ASN A 191 -2.91 8.39 35.80
C ASN A 191 -1.42 8.25 35.48
N ASP A 192 -0.59 7.92 36.51
CA ASP A 192 0.81 7.60 36.27
C ASP A 192 0.95 6.31 35.47
N MET A 193 0.25 5.23 35.84
CA MET A 193 0.28 3.97 35.10
C MET A 193 -0.17 4.14 33.66
N LEU A 194 -1.29 4.82 33.40
CA LEU A 194 -1.76 5.14 32.04
C LEU A 194 -0.75 5.99 31.28
N SER A 195 -0.10 6.95 31.94
CA SER A 195 0.96 7.77 31.35
C SER A 195 2.21 6.95 30.97
N GLN A 196 2.56 5.93 31.74
CA GLN A 196 3.65 5.03 31.38
C GLN A 196 3.26 4.10 30.21
N ILE A 197 2.00 3.64 30.13
CA ILE A 197 1.49 2.86 29.01
C ILE A 197 1.55 3.69 27.72
N THR A 198 1.10 4.95 27.74
CA THR A 198 1.18 5.82 26.55
C THR A 198 2.62 6.15 26.17
N ARG A 199 3.53 6.30 27.13
CA ARG A 199 4.97 6.54 26.87
C ARG A 199 5.62 5.42 26.05
N ILE A 200 5.13 4.18 26.16
CA ILE A 200 5.61 3.06 25.36
C ILE A 200 4.80 2.86 24.07
N GLY A 201 3.95 3.81 23.68
CA GLY A 201 3.16 3.80 22.46
C GLY A 201 1.77 3.18 22.59
N GLY A 202 1.34 2.79 23.81
CA GLY A 202 0.02 2.21 24.01
C GLY A 202 -1.11 3.23 23.75
N ILE A 203 -1.99 2.92 22.80
CA ILE A 203 -3.16 3.72 22.44
C ILE A 203 -4.49 3.09 22.86
N SER A 204 -4.49 1.79 23.18
CA SER A 204 -5.62 1.09 23.76
C SER A 204 -5.40 0.97 25.27
N LEU A 205 -6.06 1.82 26.03
CA LEU A 205 -5.77 2.06 27.44
C LEU A 205 -6.72 1.33 28.39
N GLY A 206 -7.49 0.37 27.85
CA GLY A 206 -8.44 -0.41 28.61
C GLY A 206 -9.73 0.33 28.96
N PHE A 207 -9.65 1.52 29.49
CA PHE A 207 -10.81 2.36 29.83
C PHE A 207 -11.27 3.22 28.67
N PHE A 208 -10.37 3.60 27.80
CA PHE A 208 -10.62 4.29 26.56
C PHE A 208 -9.51 3.98 25.56
N ASN A 209 -9.80 4.19 24.29
CA ASN A 209 -8.85 4.04 23.18
C ASN A 209 -8.67 5.37 22.48
N LEU A 210 -7.52 5.52 21.83
CA LEU A 210 -7.22 6.63 20.95
C LEU A 210 -7.19 6.10 19.52
N ILE A 211 -8.05 6.62 18.65
CA ILE A 211 -8.06 6.27 17.23
C ILE A 211 -7.85 7.52 16.38
N LEU A 212 -7.15 7.33 15.26
CA LEU A 212 -7.00 8.37 14.25
C LEU A 212 -8.13 8.22 13.23
N VAL A 213 -8.91 9.29 13.04
CA VAL A 213 -9.93 9.36 11.98
C VAL A 213 -9.69 10.64 11.18
N LYS A 214 -9.26 10.49 9.94
CA LYS A 214 -8.79 11.60 9.10
C LYS A 214 -7.68 12.39 9.82
N GLU A 215 -7.91 13.67 10.09
CA GLU A 215 -6.96 14.55 10.78
C GLU A 215 -7.27 14.75 12.28
N VAL A 216 -8.12 13.92 12.86
CA VAL A 216 -8.60 14.05 14.26
C VAL A 216 -8.26 12.80 15.04
N VAL A 217 -7.79 12.96 16.27
CA VAL A 217 -7.63 11.88 17.25
C VAL A 217 -8.88 11.81 18.11
N LEU A 218 -9.56 10.67 18.10
CA LEU A 218 -10.76 10.44 18.88
C LEU A 218 -10.49 9.60 20.11
N ILE A 219 -10.99 10.06 21.23
CA ILE A 219 -11.08 9.32 22.49
C ILE A 219 -12.42 8.61 22.52
N HIS A 220 -12.40 7.29 22.49
CA HIS A 220 -13.62 6.49 22.45
C HIS A 220 -13.58 5.31 23.42
N ALA A 221 -14.75 4.76 23.77
CA ALA A 221 -14.85 3.56 24.58
C ALA A 221 -14.27 2.33 23.85
N PRO A 222 -13.66 1.37 24.57
CA PRO A 222 -13.12 0.16 23.96
C PRO A 222 -14.22 -0.71 23.35
N SER A 223 -13.96 -1.29 22.18
CA SER A 223 -14.82 -2.25 21.49
C SER A 223 -14.36 -3.66 21.82
N GLY A 224 -15.00 -4.30 22.78
CA GLY A 224 -14.85 -5.72 23.08
C GLY A 224 -13.52 -6.11 23.76
N ILE A 225 -13.60 -6.93 24.81
CA ILE A 225 -12.43 -7.45 25.53
C ILE A 225 -12.60 -8.96 25.71
N THR A 226 -11.56 -9.72 25.38
CA THR A 226 -11.49 -11.16 25.60
C THR A 226 -10.68 -11.49 26.84
N LYS A 227 -11.30 -12.25 27.70
CA LYS A 227 -10.98 -13.01 28.93
C LYS A 227 -9.57 -13.00 29.55
N SER A 228 -9.44 -12.84 30.90
CA SER A 228 -9.12 -13.93 31.83
C SER A 228 -8.31 -13.51 33.05
N VAL A 229 -8.92 -12.89 34.01
CA VAL A 229 -8.55 -13.01 35.45
C VAL A 229 -9.75 -12.62 36.26
N GLU A 230 -10.12 -13.36 37.30
CA GLU A 230 -11.38 -13.24 38.02
C GLU A 230 -11.70 -11.81 38.55
N GLU A 231 -10.69 -11.09 39.03
CA GLU A 231 -10.84 -9.68 39.46
C GLU A 231 -10.95 -8.71 38.27
N VAL A 232 -10.27 -9.02 37.17
CA VAL A 232 -10.32 -8.24 35.94
C VAL A 232 -11.63 -8.50 35.20
N GLU A 233 -12.14 -9.75 35.24
CA GLU A 233 -13.44 -10.11 34.68
C GLU A 233 -14.58 -9.24 35.21
N LYS A 234 -14.58 -8.91 36.51
CA LYS A 234 -15.62 -8.08 37.10
C LYS A 234 -15.62 -6.66 36.51
N VAL A 235 -14.46 -6.03 36.39
CA VAL A 235 -14.33 -4.69 35.76
C VAL A 235 -14.66 -4.76 34.27
N LEU A 236 -14.22 -5.83 33.59
CA LEU A 236 -14.55 -6.08 32.19
C LEU A 236 -16.05 -6.23 31.96
N MET A 237 -16.74 -7.01 32.82
CA MET A 237 -18.20 -7.18 32.75
C MET A 237 -18.93 -5.86 32.99
N GLU A 238 -18.45 -5.03 33.92
CA GLU A 238 -18.98 -3.70 34.17
C GLU A 238 -18.81 -2.78 32.95
N LEU A 239 -17.61 -2.73 32.37
CA LEU A 239 -17.31 -1.95 31.17
C LEU A 239 -18.08 -2.46 29.94
N LEU A 240 -18.17 -3.77 29.72
CA LEU A 240 -18.93 -4.38 28.64
C LEU A 240 -20.43 -4.11 28.74
N ASN A 241 -21.00 -4.12 29.95
CA ASN A 241 -22.40 -3.77 30.16
C ASN A 241 -22.71 -2.31 29.86
N LEU A 242 -21.72 -1.41 29.99
CA LEU A 242 -21.84 -0.01 29.57
C LEU A 242 -21.61 0.17 28.06
N SER A 243 -20.76 -0.65 27.46
CA SER A 243 -20.47 -0.64 26.04
C SER A 243 -21.41 -1.54 25.21
N GLY A 244 -22.09 -2.50 25.84
CA GLY A 244 -22.93 -3.52 25.20
C GLY A 244 -24.21 -3.02 24.51
N SER A 245 -24.42 -1.72 24.45
CA SER A 245 -25.52 -1.07 23.70
C SER A 245 -25.11 -0.55 22.32
N TYR A 246 -23.86 -0.74 21.91
CA TYR A 246 -23.43 -0.30 20.61
C TYR A 246 -23.53 -1.46 19.62
N PRO A 247 -24.36 -1.30 18.56
CA PRO A 247 -24.27 -2.17 17.40
C PRO A 247 -22.86 -2.08 16.84
N ASP A 248 -22.39 -3.17 16.21
CA ASP A 248 -21.12 -3.22 15.50
C ASP A 248 -20.71 -1.86 14.98
N VAL A 249 -19.45 -1.46 15.19
CA VAL A 249 -18.91 -0.22 14.66
C VAL A 249 -18.93 -0.30 13.13
N LYS A 250 -20.11 -0.26 12.56
CA LYS A 250 -20.28 0.30 11.22
C LYS A 250 -19.79 1.71 11.35
N ILE A 251 -18.83 2.06 10.52
CA ILE A 251 -18.26 3.40 10.38
C ILE A 251 -19.37 4.40 10.70
N PHE A 252 -19.41 4.89 11.94
CA PHE A 252 -20.30 5.97 12.30
C PHE A 252 -19.87 7.12 11.41
N ASN A 253 -20.80 7.71 10.68
CA ASN A 253 -20.60 9.06 10.20
C ASN A 253 -20.30 9.90 11.42
N ILE A 254 -19.03 10.21 11.63
CA ILE A 254 -18.54 11.02 12.73
C ILE A 254 -18.95 12.44 12.37
N THR A 255 -20.19 12.77 12.73
CA THR A 255 -20.69 14.12 12.60
C THR A 255 -20.14 14.97 13.73
N SER A 256 -19.96 16.26 13.50
CA SER A 256 -19.52 17.19 14.53
C SER A 256 -20.42 17.20 15.78
N GLU A 257 -21.66 16.78 15.65
CA GLU A 257 -22.66 16.69 16.71
C GLU A 257 -22.32 15.64 17.80
N ASN A 258 -21.52 14.62 17.47
CA ASN A 258 -21.12 13.56 18.41
C ASN A 258 -19.73 13.77 18.99
N GLN A 259 -19.08 14.88 18.67
CA GLN A 259 -17.74 15.20 19.15
C GLN A 259 -17.81 16.22 20.29
N VAL A 260 -16.98 15.99 21.30
CA VAL A 260 -16.82 16.89 22.46
C VAL A 260 -15.35 17.23 22.62
N SER A 261 -15.04 18.39 23.21
CA SER A 261 -13.66 18.74 23.47
C SER A 261 -13.03 17.88 24.58
N VAL A 262 -11.72 17.81 24.63
CA VAL A 262 -11.00 17.11 25.73
C VAL A 262 -11.35 17.72 27.09
N GLU A 263 -11.56 19.03 27.15
CA GLU A 263 -11.97 19.75 28.36
C GLU A 263 -13.35 19.30 28.84
N GLN A 264 -14.32 19.19 27.92
CA GLN A 264 -15.66 18.68 28.24
C GLN A 264 -15.60 17.23 28.73
N LEU A 265 -14.74 16.40 28.10
CA LEU A 265 -14.55 15.02 28.54
C LEU A 265 -13.87 14.97 29.93
N GLN A 266 -12.91 15.87 30.17
CA GLN A 266 -12.23 16.01 31.46
C GLN A 266 -13.21 16.39 32.59
N GLU A 267 -14.19 17.26 32.31
CA GLU A 267 -15.26 17.62 33.27
C GLU A 267 -16.15 16.41 33.63
N GLN A 268 -16.39 15.50 32.69
CA GLN A 268 -17.21 14.31 32.91
C GLN A 268 -16.48 13.17 33.65
N VAL A 269 -15.15 13.09 33.47
CA VAL A 269 -14.31 12.05 34.08
C VAL A 269 -13.07 12.69 34.73
N PRO A 270 -13.27 13.50 35.79
CA PRO A 270 -12.18 14.24 36.43
C PRO A 270 -11.11 13.38 37.11
N ILE A 271 -11.41 12.09 37.39
CA ILE A 271 -10.43 11.16 37.94
C ILE A 271 -9.31 10.81 36.95
N LEU A 272 -9.54 10.97 35.62
CA LEU A 272 -8.55 10.78 34.58
C LEU A 272 -7.95 12.14 34.16
N ASP A 273 -6.63 12.21 34.05
CA ASP A 273 -5.92 13.38 33.50
C ASP A 273 -5.61 13.13 32.03
N PHE A 274 -6.60 13.34 31.15
CA PHE A 274 -6.47 13.12 29.70
C PHE A 274 -5.29 13.88 29.08
N PRO A 275 -5.09 15.18 29.35
CA PRO A 275 -3.93 15.90 28.83
C PRO A 275 -2.58 15.27 29.23
N ARG A 276 -2.41 14.89 30.50
CA ARG A 276 -1.19 14.25 31.01
C ARG A 276 -0.95 12.91 30.33
N ILE A 277 -1.98 12.09 30.20
CA ILE A 277 -1.90 10.76 29.59
C ILE A 277 -1.52 10.87 28.12
N ILE A 278 -2.24 11.71 27.34
CA ILE A 278 -2.07 11.83 25.90
C ILE A 278 -0.73 12.45 25.51
N LYS A 279 -0.26 13.47 26.25
CA LYS A 279 1.03 14.12 25.98
C LYS A 279 2.24 13.17 26.03
N ASN A 280 2.12 12.04 26.71
CA ASN A 280 3.19 11.04 26.76
C ASN A 280 3.34 10.21 25.48
N LEU A 281 2.36 10.22 24.58
CA LEU A 281 2.47 9.63 23.23
C LEU A 281 3.39 10.46 22.32
N PHE A 282 3.63 11.73 22.62
CA PHE A 282 4.37 12.64 21.77
C PHE A 282 5.88 12.53 22.00
N ASN A 283 6.63 12.97 21.00
CA ASN A 283 8.07 13.18 21.19
C ASN A 283 8.34 14.09 22.38
N GLN A 284 9.08 13.61 23.37
CA GLN A 284 9.26 14.31 24.64
C GLN A 284 10.00 15.65 24.52
N LYS A 285 10.84 15.82 23.48
CA LYS A 285 11.52 17.10 23.20
C LYS A 285 10.54 18.19 22.76
N ASN A 286 9.45 17.81 22.06
CA ASN A 286 8.52 18.73 21.40
C ASN A 286 7.06 18.59 21.90
N LYS A 287 6.80 17.84 22.96
CA LYS A 287 5.44 17.47 23.40
C LYS A 287 4.48 18.64 23.57
N ASP A 288 4.94 19.78 24.10
CA ASP A 288 4.08 20.94 24.30
C ASP A 288 3.78 21.68 23.00
N VAL A 289 4.73 21.70 22.05
CA VAL A 289 4.52 22.25 20.71
C VAL A 289 3.49 21.40 19.95
N ILE A 290 3.63 20.07 20.03
CA ILE A 290 2.70 19.12 19.40
C ILE A 290 1.30 19.28 20.02
N TRP A 291 1.21 19.31 21.34
CA TRP A 291 -0.06 19.49 22.05
C TRP A 291 -0.78 20.77 21.61
N ASN A 292 -0.08 21.90 21.59
CA ASN A 292 -0.67 23.17 21.19
C ASN A 292 -1.20 23.18 19.75
N LYS A 293 -0.55 22.41 18.84
CA LYS A 293 -1.02 22.25 17.47
C LYS A 293 -2.20 21.29 17.33
N LEU A 294 -2.32 20.31 18.23
CA LEU A 294 -3.34 19.29 18.21
C LEU A 294 -4.54 19.59 19.12
N GLN A 295 -4.49 20.64 19.94
CA GLN A 295 -5.51 20.92 20.96
C GLN A 295 -6.95 20.95 20.40
N GLY A 296 -7.15 21.42 19.16
CA GLY A 296 -8.44 21.38 18.48
C GLY A 296 -8.70 20.12 17.64
N LYS A 297 -7.73 19.20 17.57
CA LYS A 297 -7.82 17.95 16.78
C LYS A 297 -7.91 16.70 17.67
N ILE A 298 -7.84 16.84 18.97
CA ILE A 298 -8.03 15.74 19.93
C ILE A 298 -9.41 15.94 20.55
N LEU A 299 -10.32 15.06 20.23
CA LEU A 299 -11.73 15.17 20.59
C LEU A 299 -12.19 13.89 21.31
N GLY A 300 -13.17 14.02 22.20
CA GLY A 300 -13.90 12.89 22.76
C GLY A 300 -15.12 12.56 21.94
N LEU A 301 -15.60 11.31 22.01
CA LEU A 301 -16.93 10.96 21.55
C LEU A 301 -17.94 11.06 22.69
N ALA A 302 -19.09 11.65 22.43
CA ALA A 302 -20.20 11.76 23.40
C ALA A 302 -20.89 10.38 23.59
N GLN A 303 -20.17 9.45 24.21
CA GLN A 303 -20.63 8.08 24.43
C GLN A 303 -21.24 7.92 25.85
N PRO A 304 -22.28 7.07 26.05
CA PRO A 304 -22.91 6.88 27.35
C PRO A 304 -21.94 6.51 28.48
N ILE A 305 -20.84 5.80 28.18
CA ILE A 305 -19.83 5.46 29.18
C ILE A 305 -19.21 6.71 29.87
N PHE A 306 -19.12 7.84 29.15
CA PHE A 306 -18.59 9.09 29.69
C PHE A 306 -19.69 9.97 30.28
N PHE A 307 -20.88 10.00 29.66
CA PHE A 307 -21.91 11.01 29.93
C PHE A 307 -23.18 10.50 30.62
N ASN A 308 -23.29 9.19 30.93
CA ASN A 308 -24.47 8.68 31.62
C ASN A 308 -24.47 9.12 33.10
N GLU A 309 -25.55 9.77 33.57
CA GLU A 309 -25.65 10.31 34.92
C GLU A 309 -25.63 9.25 36.02
N THR A 310 -26.17 8.05 35.76
CA THR A 310 -26.31 7.02 36.77
C THR A 310 -25.17 6.01 36.78
N ARG A 311 -24.59 5.71 35.63
CA ARG A 311 -23.53 4.71 35.48
C ARG A 311 -22.56 5.15 34.38
N ASN A 312 -21.47 5.76 34.77
CA ASN A 312 -20.43 6.25 33.88
C ASN A 312 -19.02 5.81 34.33
N LEU A 313 -18.03 6.06 33.50
CA LEU A 313 -16.64 5.69 33.76
C LEU A 313 -16.12 6.29 35.08
N GLN A 314 -16.45 7.55 35.40
CA GLN A 314 -16.05 8.20 36.66
C GLN A 314 -16.48 7.36 37.87
N LYS A 315 -17.75 6.99 37.94
CA LYS A 315 -18.30 6.17 39.05
C LYS A 315 -17.69 4.79 39.11
N ILE A 316 -17.46 4.15 37.95
CA ILE A 316 -16.82 2.83 37.90
C ILE A 316 -15.40 2.92 38.48
N LEU A 317 -14.61 3.91 38.06
CA LEU A 317 -13.23 4.08 38.53
C LEU A 317 -13.15 4.42 40.01
N GLU A 318 -14.10 5.22 40.53
CA GLU A 318 -14.18 5.58 41.96
C GLU A 318 -14.58 4.38 42.87
N THR A 319 -15.44 3.49 42.36
CA THR A 319 -15.99 2.39 43.15
C THR A 319 -15.23 1.08 43.00
N THR A 320 -14.39 0.94 41.98
CA THR A 320 -13.59 -0.26 41.76
C THR A 320 -12.30 -0.22 42.61
N PRO A 321 -11.98 -1.33 43.34
CA PRO A 321 -10.75 -1.39 44.10
C PRO A 321 -9.52 -1.09 43.25
N LYS A 322 -8.60 -0.29 43.75
CA LYS A 322 -7.37 0.09 43.04
C LYS A 322 -6.54 -1.11 42.60
N ARG A 323 -6.52 -2.18 43.40
CA ARG A 323 -5.88 -3.45 43.05
C ARG A 323 -6.47 -4.07 41.77
N THR A 324 -7.78 -4.04 41.62
CA THR A 324 -8.47 -4.53 40.41
C THR A 324 -8.16 -3.65 39.21
N LEU A 325 -8.15 -2.31 39.35
CA LEU A 325 -7.79 -1.38 38.30
C LEU A 325 -6.35 -1.61 37.80
N ALA A 326 -5.39 -1.77 38.72
CA ALA A 326 -4.01 -2.06 38.36
C ALA A 326 -3.85 -3.39 37.60
N ASN A 327 -4.51 -4.46 38.11
CA ASN A 327 -4.51 -5.76 37.43
C ASN A 327 -5.13 -5.67 36.03
N TYR A 328 -6.23 -4.95 35.88
CA TYR A 328 -6.91 -4.75 34.62
C TYR A 328 -6.04 -4.06 33.58
N LEU A 329 -5.41 -2.93 33.93
CA LEU A 329 -4.55 -2.18 33.02
C LEU A 329 -3.36 -3.02 32.52
N ILE A 330 -2.72 -3.76 33.43
CA ILE A 330 -1.59 -4.63 33.07
C ILE A 330 -2.03 -5.80 32.22
N ALA A 331 -3.16 -6.46 32.56
CA ALA A 331 -3.68 -7.57 31.76
C ALA A 331 -4.08 -7.10 30.35
N ASN A 332 -4.74 -5.94 30.23
CA ASN A 332 -5.08 -5.34 28.95
C ASN A 332 -3.82 -5.08 28.10
N LEU A 333 -2.77 -4.53 28.68
CA LEU A 333 -1.50 -4.31 27.98
C LEU A 333 -0.87 -5.63 27.51
N ILE A 334 -0.83 -6.66 28.36
CA ILE A 334 -0.25 -7.97 28.02
C ILE A 334 -1.03 -8.62 26.87
N MET A 335 -2.36 -8.52 26.86
CA MET A 335 -3.19 -9.09 25.78
C MET A 335 -2.91 -8.43 24.43
N GLN A 336 -2.61 -7.13 24.40
CA GLN A 336 -2.26 -6.42 23.16
C GLN A 336 -0.88 -6.84 22.63
N MET A 337 0.02 -7.31 23.47
CA MET A 337 1.37 -7.76 23.13
C MET A 337 1.43 -9.23 22.69
N SER A 338 0.30 -9.87 22.38
CA SER A 338 0.27 -11.29 22.00
C SER A 338 0.80 -11.46 20.58
N MET A 339 2.02 -11.99 20.46
CA MET A 339 2.58 -12.47 19.20
C MET A 339 2.38 -13.98 19.09
N GLY A 340 1.92 -14.45 17.93
CA GLY A 340 1.77 -15.88 17.66
C GLY A 340 3.12 -16.58 17.43
N ASN A 341 3.14 -17.90 17.63
CA ASN A 341 4.30 -18.76 17.28
C ASN A 341 4.29 -19.03 15.76
N GLN A 342 4.76 -18.06 14.95
CA GLN A 342 4.86 -18.21 13.50
C GLN A 342 6.27 -17.86 13.05
N ILE A 343 6.75 -18.54 12.03
CA ILE A 343 7.95 -18.10 11.29
C ILE A 343 7.57 -16.79 10.61
N LEU A 344 8.36 -15.75 10.84
CA LEU A 344 8.11 -14.41 10.38
C LEU A 344 8.82 -14.15 9.04
N ASP A 345 8.14 -13.50 8.11
CA ASP A 345 8.82 -12.88 6.98
C ASP A 345 9.46 -11.55 7.44
N CYS A 346 10.70 -11.62 7.90
CA CYS A 346 11.42 -10.48 8.47
C CYS A 346 11.58 -9.31 7.48
N GLY A 347 11.75 -9.60 6.19
CA GLY A 347 11.80 -8.58 5.16
C GLY A 347 10.50 -7.82 5.06
N MET A 348 9.37 -8.53 5.00
CA MET A 348 8.04 -7.91 4.97
C MET A 348 7.74 -7.13 6.24
N ILE A 349 8.09 -7.66 7.41
CA ILE A 349 7.89 -6.98 8.69
C ILE A 349 8.66 -5.65 8.73
N VAL A 350 9.91 -5.62 8.27
CA VAL A 350 10.69 -4.37 8.19
C VAL A 350 10.02 -3.38 7.24
N MET A 351 9.60 -3.82 6.05
CA MET A 351 8.96 -2.95 5.07
C MET A 351 7.61 -2.39 5.55
N GLN A 352 6.81 -3.20 6.24
CA GLN A 352 5.54 -2.79 6.83
C GLN A 352 5.71 -1.73 7.93
N ASN A 353 6.73 -1.91 8.75
CA ASN A 353 6.97 -1.05 9.91
C ASN A 353 7.85 0.17 9.62
N LEU A 354 8.71 0.10 8.60
CA LEU A 354 9.68 1.14 8.23
C LEU A 354 9.60 1.49 6.73
N PRO A 355 8.40 1.81 6.21
CA PRO A 355 8.18 1.96 4.77
C PRO A 355 8.98 3.11 4.13
N LEU A 356 9.21 4.23 4.81
CA LEU A 356 10.02 5.34 4.28
C LEU A 356 11.51 4.97 4.14
N ALA A 357 12.06 4.24 5.10
CA ALA A 357 13.43 3.77 5.02
C ALA A 357 13.57 2.74 3.89
N SER A 358 12.59 1.86 3.74
CA SER A 358 12.50 0.86 2.65
C SER A 358 12.39 1.52 1.28
N LEU A 359 11.55 2.54 1.15
CA LEU A 359 11.42 3.35 -0.07
C LEU A 359 12.73 4.03 -0.44
N ARG A 360 13.45 4.61 0.54
CA ARG A 360 14.76 5.22 0.31
C ARG A 360 15.78 4.22 -0.21
N VAL A 361 15.81 3.00 0.33
CA VAL A 361 16.72 1.94 -0.16
C VAL A 361 16.46 1.66 -1.62
N PHE A 362 15.20 1.48 -2.02
CA PHE A 362 14.83 1.26 -3.41
C PHE A 362 15.20 2.46 -4.29
N THR A 363 14.78 3.67 -3.90
CA THR A 363 14.96 4.88 -4.73
C THR A 363 16.43 5.26 -4.90
N ARG A 364 17.26 5.03 -3.90
CA ARG A 364 18.70 5.34 -4.00
C ARG A 364 19.47 4.35 -4.88
N ASN A 365 19.12 3.06 -4.81
CA ASN A 365 19.93 2.00 -5.41
C ASN A 365 19.43 1.55 -6.78
N HIS A 366 18.14 1.69 -7.07
CA HIS A 366 17.48 1.00 -8.18
C HIS A 366 16.60 1.91 -9.04
N PHE A 367 16.24 3.10 -8.58
CA PHE A 367 15.27 3.96 -9.27
C PHE A 367 15.94 5.14 -9.98
N ASN A 368 15.48 5.42 -11.19
CA ASN A 368 15.92 6.61 -11.95
C ASN A 368 15.06 7.83 -11.57
N LYS A 369 15.62 8.74 -10.78
CA LYS A 369 14.91 9.94 -10.29
C LYS A 369 14.40 10.88 -11.37
N PHE A 370 15.00 10.88 -12.57
CA PHE A 370 14.49 11.67 -13.69
C PHE A 370 13.08 11.26 -14.12
N ASN A 371 12.66 10.04 -13.80
CA ASN A 371 11.31 9.57 -14.03
C ASN A 371 10.27 10.43 -13.29
N LEU A 372 10.59 10.99 -12.12
CA LEU A 372 9.66 11.81 -11.32
C LEU A 372 9.29 13.12 -12.05
N ASP A 373 10.26 13.81 -12.62
CA ASP A 373 10.01 15.07 -13.32
C ASP A 373 9.23 14.83 -14.61
N MET A 374 9.59 13.79 -15.36
CA MET A 374 8.87 13.39 -16.58
C MET A 374 7.42 12.99 -16.28
N ALA A 375 7.19 12.19 -15.24
CA ALA A 375 5.84 11.81 -14.80
C ALA A 375 5.04 13.04 -14.33
N SER A 376 5.68 13.96 -13.61
CA SER A 376 5.05 15.21 -13.18
C SER A 376 4.58 16.07 -14.35
N GLN A 377 5.35 16.11 -15.46
CA GLN A 377 4.95 16.80 -16.69
C GLN A 377 3.76 16.08 -17.35
N LEU A 378 3.81 14.75 -17.43
CA LEU A 378 2.73 13.97 -18.04
C LEU A 378 1.40 14.14 -17.27
N VAL A 379 1.44 14.30 -15.95
CA VAL A 379 0.23 14.65 -15.15
C VAL A 379 -0.37 15.97 -15.61
N GLU A 380 0.46 17.01 -15.86
CA GLU A 380 -0.06 18.30 -16.35
C GLU A 380 -0.63 18.18 -17.77
N ASP A 381 0.00 17.38 -18.63
CA ASP A 381 -0.47 17.15 -19.99
C ASP A 381 -1.85 16.43 -20.00
N ILE A 382 -2.04 15.44 -19.12
CA ILE A 382 -3.34 14.76 -18.96
C ILE A 382 -4.39 15.72 -18.38
N LYS A 383 -4.03 16.54 -17.37
CA LYS A 383 -4.93 17.57 -16.82
C LYS A 383 -5.36 18.57 -17.89
N GLU A 384 -4.44 19.01 -18.74
CA GLU A 384 -4.78 19.91 -19.85
C GLU A 384 -5.68 19.22 -20.88
N SER A 385 -5.49 17.91 -21.14
CA SER A 385 -6.38 17.12 -22.00
C SER A 385 -7.81 17.05 -21.44
N LEU A 386 -7.96 16.83 -20.14
CA LEU A 386 -9.28 16.82 -19.48
C LEU A 386 -9.92 18.21 -19.50
N LYS A 387 -9.13 19.25 -19.22
CA LYS A 387 -9.60 20.65 -19.30
C LYS A 387 -10.22 20.94 -20.67
N GLN A 388 -9.53 20.58 -21.75
CA GLN A 388 -10.05 20.74 -23.12
C GLN A 388 -11.30 19.89 -23.35
N THR A 389 -11.34 18.66 -22.85
CA THR A 389 -12.50 17.79 -22.95
C THR A 389 -13.73 18.38 -22.28
N ILE A 390 -13.59 18.96 -21.08
CA ILE A 390 -14.67 19.65 -20.36
C ILE A 390 -15.12 20.88 -21.12
N GLN A 391 -14.19 21.70 -21.64
CA GLN A 391 -14.51 22.90 -22.38
C GLN A 391 -15.26 22.61 -23.71
N GLU A 392 -14.84 21.58 -24.42
CA GLU A 392 -15.44 21.13 -25.68
C GLU A 392 -16.74 20.35 -25.51
N SER A 393 -17.06 19.92 -24.30
CA SER A 393 -18.29 19.16 -24.01
C SER A 393 -19.52 19.96 -24.43
N THR A 394 -20.38 19.29 -25.23
CA THR A 394 -21.62 19.88 -25.77
C THR A 394 -22.82 19.68 -24.87
N TRP A 395 -22.71 18.84 -23.84
CA TRP A 395 -23.83 18.51 -22.94
C TRP A 395 -23.69 19.15 -21.56
N LEU A 396 -22.45 19.51 -21.13
CA LEU A 396 -22.24 20.23 -19.88
C LEU A 396 -22.59 21.69 -20.01
N GLN A 397 -23.36 22.21 -19.01
CA GLN A 397 -23.64 23.62 -18.87
C GLN A 397 -22.44 24.41 -18.36
N GLU A 398 -22.38 25.69 -18.62
CA GLU A 398 -21.25 26.56 -18.27
C GLU A 398 -20.95 26.61 -16.76
N GLU A 399 -21.98 26.48 -15.90
CA GLU A 399 -21.82 26.43 -14.46
C GLU A 399 -21.08 25.18 -14.03
N THR A 400 -21.50 24.00 -14.51
CA THR A 400 -20.81 22.73 -14.24
C THR A 400 -19.38 22.73 -14.79
N LYS A 401 -19.18 23.22 -16.03
CA LYS A 401 -17.83 23.37 -16.61
C LYS A 401 -16.91 24.22 -15.73
N LYS A 402 -17.40 25.37 -15.25
CA LYS A 402 -16.64 26.29 -14.39
C LYS A 402 -16.19 25.60 -13.10
N ASN A 403 -17.07 24.89 -12.43
CA ASN A 403 -16.76 24.17 -11.19
C ASN A 403 -15.82 22.99 -11.42
N ALA A 404 -16.02 22.22 -12.50
CA ALA A 404 -15.14 21.14 -12.92
C ALA A 404 -13.70 21.64 -13.19
N LEU A 405 -13.57 22.76 -13.90
CA LEU A 405 -12.27 23.40 -14.16
C LEU A 405 -11.62 23.94 -12.88
N LEU A 406 -12.42 24.43 -11.93
CA LEU A 406 -11.93 24.87 -10.63
C LEU A 406 -11.36 23.68 -9.84
N LYS A 407 -12.09 22.55 -9.79
CA LYS A 407 -11.64 21.32 -9.15
C LYS A 407 -10.34 20.81 -9.76
N LEU A 408 -10.27 20.72 -11.09
CA LEU A 408 -9.07 20.30 -11.81
C LEU A 408 -7.86 21.20 -11.53
N LYS A 409 -8.08 22.53 -11.44
CA LYS A 409 -7.02 23.50 -11.10
C LYS A 409 -6.47 23.31 -9.70
N HIS A 410 -7.30 22.97 -8.71
CA HIS A 410 -6.90 22.80 -7.31
C HIS A 410 -6.48 21.36 -6.97
N MET A 411 -6.56 20.44 -7.94
CA MET A 411 -6.11 19.06 -7.76
C MET A 411 -4.65 19.01 -7.35
N LYS A 412 -4.39 18.52 -6.14
CA LYS A 412 -3.06 18.29 -5.59
C LYS A 412 -2.41 17.07 -6.24
N LYS A 413 -1.08 16.99 -6.20
CA LYS A 413 -0.35 15.81 -6.67
C LYS A 413 0.86 15.50 -5.80
N THR A 414 1.10 14.21 -5.56
CA THR A 414 2.37 13.67 -5.01
C THR A 414 2.92 12.66 -6.00
N ILE A 415 4.10 12.93 -6.54
CA ILE A 415 4.76 12.07 -7.52
C ILE A 415 5.92 11.36 -6.83
N GLY A 416 5.76 10.07 -6.61
CA GLY A 416 6.70 9.21 -5.90
C GLY A 416 6.70 9.44 -4.38
N TYR A 417 7.26 10.54 -3.93
CA TYR A 417 7.37 10.90 -2.50
C TYR A 417 7.51 12.44 -2.34
N PRO A 418 7.26 12.97 -1.12
CA PRO A 418 7.43 14.39 -0.82
C PRO A 418 8.87 14.83 -1.01
N LYS A 419 9.08 15.97 -1.69
CA LYS A 419 10.42 16.50 -1.98
C LYS A 419 11.24 16.86 -0.73
N GLU A 420 10.57 17.14 0.38
CA GLU A 420 11.18 17.42 1.68
C GLU A 420 12.05 16.26 2.17
N LEU A 421 11.73 15.03 1.77
CA LEU A 421 12.50 13.83 2.12
C LEU A 421 13.80 13.68 1.29
N GLU A 422 14.00 14.48 0.26
CA GLU A 422 15.25 14.52 -0.52
C GLU A 422 16.37 15.31 0.16
N VAL A 423 16.02 16.15 1.14
CA VAL A 423 17.02 16.93 1.89
C VAL A 423 17.98 15.96 2.59
N PRO A 424 19.29 16.09 2.41
CA PRO A 424 20.25 15.23 3.05
C PRO A 424 20.08 15.20 4.57
N GLY A 425 19.96 14.02 5.15
CA GLY A 425 19.73 13.82 6.59
C GLY A 425 18.27 13.94 7.04
N ALA A 426 17.32 14.37 6.20
CA ALA A 426 15.91 14.51 6.59
C ALA A 426 15.34 13.20 7.16
N LEU A 427 15.65 12.09 6.51
CA LEU A 427 15.19 10.77 6.95
C LEU A 427 15.89 10.29 8.22
N ASP A 428 17.14 10.68 8.45
CA ASP A 428 17.87 10.35 9.67
C ASP A 428 17.31 11.12 10.87
N VAL A 429 16.90 12.39 10.68
CA VAL A 429 16.16 13.17 11.67
C VAL A 429 14.80 12.53 11.98
N PHE A 430 14.10 12.04 10.96
CA PHE A 430 12.83 11.31 11.14
C PHE A 430 12.98 10.12 12.07
N PHE A 431 14.07 9.34 11.94
CA PHE A 431 14.35 8.15 12.76
C PHE A 431 15.15 8.44 14.04
N GLU A 432 15.43 9.72 14.38
CA GLU A 432 16.27 10.09 15.54
C GLU A 432 15.74 9.52 16.87
N SER A 433 14.40 9.49 17.04
CA SER A 433 13.76 9.06 18.29
C SER A 433 13.74 7.53 18.49
N VAL A 434 14.17 6.74 17.51
CA VAL A 434 14.25 5.28 17.67
C VAL A 434 15.43 4.91 18.57
N ASP A 435 15.10 4.31 19.72
CA ASP A 435 16.09 3.82 20.68
C ASP A 435 16.41 2.33 20.44
N MET A 436 17.58 2.05 19.86
CA MET A 436 18.06 0.69 19.62
C MET A 436 18.83 0.10 20.82
N SER A 437 19.10 0.90 21.88
CA SER A 437 19.86 0.48 23.03
C SER A 437 19.07 -0.47 23.92
N ASN A 438 19.73 -1.50 24.46
CA ASN A 438 19.13 -2.46 25.38
C ASN A 438 17.85 -3.16 24.84
N LYS A 439 17.72 -3.29 23.51
CA LYS A 439 16.63 -3.99 22.83
C LYS A 439 17.20 -5.25 22.17
N ASP A 440 17.54 -6.22 23.01
CA ASP A 440 18.32 -7.41 22.60
C ASP A 440 17.43 -8.54 22.07
N THR A 441 16.11 -8.37 22.13
CA THR A 441 15.14 -9.35 21.64
C THR A 441 14.21 -8.73 20.60
N TYR A 442 13.63 -9.56 19.72
CA TYR A 442 12.61 -9.11 18.77
C TYR A 442 11.39 -8.48 19.47
N ALA A 443 10.96 -9.07 20.59
CA ALA A 443 9.85 -8.53 21.38
C ALA A 443 10.12 -7.08 21.86
N ALA A 444 11.36 -6.80 22.30
CA ALA A 444 11.73 -5.44 22.70
C ALA A 444 11.85 -4.49 21.49
N ALA A 445 12.33 -5.01 20.37
CA ALA A 445 12.48 -4.23 19.14
C ALA A 445 11.14 -3.84 18.52
N ILE A 446 10.18 -4.76 18.42
CA ILE A 446 8.85 -4.44 17.85
C ILE A 446 8.11 -3.41 18.72
N LEU A 447 8.17 -3.50 20.04
CA LEU A 447 7.58 -2.50 20.93
C LEU A 447 8.19 -1.10 20.75
N GLU A 448 9.50 -1.02 20.50
CA GLU A 448 10.13 0.27 20.18
C GLU A 448 9.67 0.84 18.84
N ILE A 449 9.52 -0.02 17.84
CA ILE A 449 9.02 0.40 16.53
C ILE A 449 7.55 0.84 16.62
N GLU A 450 6.70 0.13 17.36
CA GLU A 450 5.30 0.52 17.60
C GLU A 450 5.20 1.86 18.34
N ARG A 451 6.03 2.06 19.37
CA ARG A 451 6.16 3.36 20.05
C ARG A 451 6.53 4.47 19.06
N PHE A 452 7.55 4.21 18.24
CA PHE A 452 7.99 5.16 17.23
C PHE A 452 6.89 5.49 16.21
N GLN A 453 6.17 4.49 15.69
CA GLN A 453 5.06 4.69 14.75
C GLN A 453 3.94 5.54 15.36
N THR A 454 3.59 5.27 16.63
CA THR A 454 2.60 6.08 17.36
C THR A 454 3.07 7.54 17.47
N GLU A 455 4.33 7.75 17.85
CA GLU A 455 4.91 9.10 17.93
C GLU A 455 4.85 9.82 16.57
N GLN A 456 5.18 9.12 15.47
CA GLN A 456 5.15 9.70 14.12
C GLN A 456 3.72 10.03 13.66
N THR A 457 2.73 9.24 14.04
CA THR A 457 1.32 9.54 13.76
C THR A 457 0.92 10.90 14.32
N PHE A 458 1.26 11.18 15.57
CA PHE A 458 0.97 12.48 16.19
C PHE A 458 1.81 13.64 15.64
N ASN A 459 3.08 13.39 15.29
CA ASN A 459 3.94 14.37 14.63
C ASN A 459 3.35 14.77 13.27
N ASN A 460 2.84 13.81 12.52
CA ASN A 460 2.22 14.04 11.24
C ASN A 460 0.94 14.88 11.35
N LEU A 461 0.06 14.53 12.30
CA LEU A 461 -1.16 15.30 12.59
C LEU A 461 -0.87 16.74 13.01
N ALA A 462 0.24 16.98 13.70
CA ALA A 462 0.71 18.32 14.02
C ALA A 462 1.33 19.06 12.83
N ALA A 463 1.26 18.49 11.62
CA ALA A 463 1.91 18.98 10.40
C ALA A 463 3.43 19.15 10.54
N LEU A 464 4.07 18.29 11.33
CA LEU A 464 5.53 18.23 11.46
C LEU A 464 6.18 17.33 10.41
N LEU A 465 5.37 16.54 9.69
CA LEU A 465 5.78 15.64 8.63
C LEU A 465 4.81 15.72 7.45
N PRO A 466 5.33 15.53 6.23
CA PRO A 466 4.52 15.73 5.02
C PRO A 466 3.53 14.61 4.71
N MET A 467 3.65 13.44 5.34
CA MET A 467 2.77 12.28 5.06
C MET A 467 2.79 11.22 6.16
N VAL A 468 1.72 10.43 6.24
CA VAL A 468 1.68 9.19 7.03
C VAL A 468 2.25 8.06 6.15
N PRO A 469 3.38 7.46 6.51
CA PRO A 469 3.95 6.37 5.74
C PRO A 469 3.21 5.04 5.99
N ASN A 470 2.98 4.28 4.91
CA ASN A 470 2.49 2.92 4.97
C ASN A 470 3.25 2.03 3.97
N VAL A 471 3.07 0.70 4.04
CA VAL A 471 3.78 -0.26 3.17
C VAL A 471 3.38 -0.14 1.70
N GLU A 472 2.20 0.42 1.41
CA GLU A 472 1.72 0.64 0.03
C GLU A 472 2.63 1.58 -0.77
N LEU A 473 3.50 2.36 -0.09
CA LEU A 473 4.52 3.17 -0.76
C LEU A 473 5.46 2.37 -1.66
N LEU A 474 5.63 1.07 -1.38
CA LEU A 474 6.46 0.15 -2.15
C LEU A 474 5.68 -0.57 -3.26
N ASP A 475 4.37 -0.42 -3.32
CA ASP A 475 3.55 -1.05 -4.33
C ASP A 475 3.55 -0.27 -5.64
N SER A 476 3.55 -1.01 -6.74
CA SER A 476 3.35 -0.45 -8.07
C SER A 476 1.88 -0.09 -8.24
N ASN A 477 1.52 1.09 -7.77
CA ASN A 477 0.13 1.57 -7.78
C ASN A 477 0.07 3.10 -7.86
N ALA A 478 -1.14 3.58 -8.15
CA ALA A 478 -1.52 4.98 -8.13
C ALA A 478 -2.85 5.12 -7.39
N PHE A 479 -3.16 6.31 -6.91
CA PHE A 479 -4.37 6.58 -6.12
C PHE A 479 -4.90 7.98 -6.37
N TYR A 480 -6.22 8.14 -6.30
CA TYR A 480 -6.84 9.42 -6.16
C TYR A 480 -7.68 9.48 -4.87
N TYR A 481 -7.32 10.39 -3.98
CA TYR A 481 -8.05 10.63 -2.73
C TYR A 481 -9.14 11.67 -2.98
N THR A 482 -10.38 11.21 -3.09
CA THR A 482 -11.54 12.06 -3.44
C THR A 482 -11.81 13.14 -2.40
N ASP A 483 -11.60 12.84 -1.12
CA ASP A 483 -11.79 13.74 0.03
C ASP A 483 -10.68 14.79 0.23
N GLU A 484 -9.58 14.68 -0.54
CA GLU A 484 -8.48 15.64 -0.54
C GLU A 484 -8.29 16.33 -1.90
N ASN A 485 -8.98 15.88 -2.93
CA ASN A 485 -8.73 16.24 -4.34
C ASN A 485 -7.25 16.04 -4.69
N HIS A 486 -6.70 14.84 -4.43
CA HIS A 486 -5.27 14.59 -4.42
C HIS A 486 -4.90 13.32 -5.20
N LEU A 487 -4.11 13.49 -6.27
CA LEU A 487 -3.48 12.42 -7.05
C LEU A 487 -2.15 12.00 -6.41
N LYS A 488 -1.94 10.71 -6.24
CA LYS A 488 -0.69 10.14 -5.76
C LYS A 488 -0.20 9.02 -6.67
N LEU A 489 1.03 9.11 -7.14
CA LEU A 489 1.72 8.06 -7.89
C LEU A 489 2.87 7.51 -7.06
N ASN A 490 2.87 6.21 -6.77
CA ASN A 490 3.96 5.57 -6.07
C ASN A 490 5.21 5.44 -6.95
N VAL A 491 6.40 5.31 -6.34
CA VAL A 491 7.66 5.22 -7.08
C VAL A 491 7.71 3.99 -7.98
N ALA A 492 7.19 2.85 -7.50
CA ALA A 492 7.31 1.58 -8.21
C ALA A 492 6.56 1.56 -9.55
N ILE A 493 5.45 2.31 -9.71
CA ILE A 493 4.74 2.41 -10.99
C ILE A 493 5.43 3.40 -11.95
N LEU A 494 6.30 4.27 -11.43
CA LEU A 494 7.08 5.23 -12.19
C LEU A 494 8.45 4.64 -12.63
N ASP A 495 8.54 3.34 -12.73
CA ASP A 495 9.74 2.59 -13.08
C ASP A 495 9.40 1.48 -14.08
N ASP A 496 10.43 0.95 -14.77
CA ASP A 496 10.25 -0.20 -15.68
C ASP A 496 9.50 -1.35 -14.96
N PRO A 497 8.51 -1.99 -15.59
CA PRO A 497 8.15 -1.93 -17.01
C PRO A 497 7.05 -0.91 -17.36
N PHE A 498 6.48 -0.17 -16.40
CA PHE A 498 5.38 0.76 -16.66
C PHE A 498 5.84 2.08 -17.24
N PHE A 499 7.00 2.55 -16.79
CA PHE A 499 7.51 3.86 -17.14
C PHE A 499 9.05 3.90 -17.08
N ASP A 500 9.66 4.53 -18.06
CA ASP A 500 11.07 4.96 -18.01
C ASP A 500 11.28 6.14 -18.95
N ILE A 501 12.25 7.02 -18.62
CA ILE A 501 12.57 8.17 -19.46
C ILE A 501 13.06 7.76 -20.85
N THR A 502 13.67 6.58 -20.96
CA THR A 502 14.21 6.04 -22.21
C THR A 502 13.14 5.53 -23.17
N TYR A 503 11.92 5.29 -22.69
CA TYR A 503 10.83 4.90 -23.57
C TYR A 503 10.50 6.00 -24.59
N PRO A 504 10.05 5.65 -25.78
CA PRO A 504 9.44 6.60 -26.69
C PRO A 504 8.28 7.35 -26.01
N THR A 505 8.09 8.63 -26.35
CA THR A 505 7.03 9.45 -25.73
C THR A 505 5.65 8.83 -25.86
N TYR A 506 5.36 8.25 -27.03
CA TYR A 506 4.09 7.57 -27.25
C TYR A 506 3.88 6.34 -26.36
N ALA A 507 4.96 5.61 -26.03
CA ALA A 507 4.87 4.45 -25.13
C ALA A 507 4.60 4.89 -23.68
N LYS A 508 5.25 5.97 -23.22
CA LYS A 508 4.98 6.58 -21.91
C LYS A 508 3.50 7.01 -21.78
N ILE A 509 2.97 7.66 -22.82
CA ILE A 509 1.58 8.14 -22.82
C ILE A 509 0.60 6.95 -22.79
N ALA A 510 0.84 5.91 -23.59
CA ALA A 510 -0.05 4.75 -23.68
C ALA A 510 -0.01 3.86 -22.42
N SER A 511 1.10 3.81 -21.69
CA SER A 511 1.25 3.03 -20.46
C SER A 511 0.86 3.87 -19.23
N ILE A 512 1.80 4.62 -18.64
CA ILE A 512 1.56 5.36 -17.40
C ILE A 512 0.57 6.53 -17.60
N GLY A 513 0.49 7.11 -18.81
CA GLY A 513 -0.47 8.18 -19.09
C GLY A 513 -1.92 7.75 -18.96
N GLU A 514 -2.24 6.51 -19.32
CA GLU A 514 -3.57 5.92 -19.09
C GLU A 514 -3.85 5.80 -17.57
N VAL A 515 -2.91 5.30 -16.79
CA VAL A 515 -3.05 5.19 -15.32
C VAL A 515 -3.24 6.57 -14.68
N ILE A 516 -2.44 7.56 -15.08
CA ILE A 516 -2.61 8.94 -14.60
C ILE A 516 -3.99 9.49 -14.97
N GLY A 517 -4.45 9.20 -16.18
CA GLY A 517 -5.76 9.61 -16.67
C GLY A 517 -6.91 8.93 -15.90
N HIS A 518 -6.74 7.66 -15.52
CA HIS A 518 -7.65 6.90 -14.67
C HIS A 518 -7.78 7.57 -13.29
N GLU A 519 -6.66 7.85 -12.63
CA GLU A 519 -6.68 8.49 -11.31
C GLU A 519 -7.31 9.89 -11.34
N ILE A 520 -6.99 10.68 -12.38
CA ILE A 520 -7.64 11.98 -12.57
C ILE A 520 -9.13 11.79 -12.86
N GLY A 521 -9.52 10.71 -13.54
CA GLY A 521 -10.88 10.30 -13.82
C GLY A 521 -11.70 10.09 -12.56
N HIS A 522 -11.12 9.53 -11.49
CA HIS A 522 -11.76 9.41 -10.18
C HIS A 522 -12.18 10.75 -9.55
N GLY A 523 -11.58 11.85 -9.94
CA GLY A 523 -12.09 13.18 -9.59
C GLY A 523 -13.47 13.49 -10.19
N PHE A 524 -13.90 12.73 -11.20
CA PHE A 524 -15.10 12.98 -12.01
C PHE A 524 -15.94 11.71 -12.24
N ASP A 525 -15.70 10.62 -11.52
CA ASP A 525 -16.55 9.43 -11.45
C ASP A 525 -17.85 9.68 -10.67
N THR A 526 -18.62 8.64 -10.31
CA THR A 526 -19.94 8.85 -9.69
C THR A 526 -19.85 9.32 -8.23
N ASP A 527 -18.74 9.07 -7.52
CA ASP A 527 -18.47 9.60 -6.19
C ASP A 527 -17.68 10.92 -6.28
N GLY A 528 -16.56 10.94 -7.01
CA GLY A 528 -15.69 12.11 -7.10
C GLY A 528 -16.38 13.35 -7.64
N ARG A 529 -17.34 13.22 -8.58
CA ARG A 529 -18.12 14.36 -9.09
C ARG A 529 -18.98 15.08 -8.03
N LYS A 530 -19.25 14.41 -6.89
CA LYS A 530 -20.01 14.98 -5.78
C LYS A 530 -19.14 15.74 -4.78
N ARG A 531 -17.84 15.80 -5.02
CA ARG A 531 -16.88 16.51 -4.18
C ARG A 531 -16.29 17.72 -4.91
N ASP A 532 -16.17 18.82 -4.20
CA ASP A 532 -15.70 20.09 -4.75
C ASP A 532 -14.16 20.16 -4.91
N GLU A 533 -13.64 21.36 -5.16
CA GLU A 533 -12.21 21.60 -5.35
C GLU A 533 -11.34 21.35 -4.11
N LYS A 534 -11.95 21.19 -2.94
CA LYS A 534 -11.28 20.87 -1.67
C LYS A 534 -11.44 19.42 -1.26
N GLY A 535 -12.30 18.66 -1.95
CA GLY A 535 -12.70 17.30 -1.59
C GLY A 535 -13.91 17.24 -0.64
N GLU A 536 -14.53 18.37 -0.34
CA GLU A 536 -15.71 18.42 0.51
C GLU A 536 -16.95 17.97 -0.29
N GLU A 537 -17.83 17.18 0.33
CA GLU A 537 -19.06 16.72 -0.32
C GLU A 537 -19.98 17.90 -0.59
N ARG A 538 -20.30 18.10 -1.86
CA ARG A 538 -21.10 19.23 -2.33
C ARG A 538 -21.73 18.92 -3.67
N ASP A 539 -23.04 19.19 -3.81
CA ASP A 539 -23.73 19.16 -5.10
C ASP A 539 -23.45 20.46 -5.86
N TRP A 540 -22.54 20.40 -6.83
CA TRP A 540 -22.10 21.52 -7.67
C TRP A 540 -22.43 21.34 -9.15
N TRP A 541 -23.05 20.22 -9.50
CA TRP A 541 -23.55 19.93 -10.84
C TRP A 541 -24.94 20.51 -11.01
N THR A 542 -25.27 20.99 -12.21
CA THR A 542 -26.68 21.33 -12.50
C THR A 542 -27.52 20.07 -12.51
N PRO A 543 -28.83 20.15 -12.14
CA PRO A 543 -29.67 18.95 -12.14
C PRO A 543 -29.82 18.31 -13.54
N GLN A 544 -29.72 19.11 -14.61
CA GLN A 544 -29.72 18.59 -15.98
C GLN A 544 -28.48 17.81 -16.30
N ASP A 545 -27.30 18.32 -15.93
CA ASP A 545 -26.01 17.66 -16.17
C ASP A 545 -25.89 16.40 -15.33
N SER A 546 -26.34 16.43 -14.06
CA SER A 546 -26.37 15.24 -13.19
C SER A 546 -27.20 14.12 -13.83
N LYS A 547 -28.41 14.44 -14.33
CA LYS A 547 -29.26 13.46 -15.00
C LYS A 547 -28.63 12.89 -16.26
N GLU A 548 -27.97 13.72 -17.06
CA GLU A 548 -27.29 13.26 -18.29
C GLU A 548 -26.05 12.40 -17.93
N TYR A 549 -25.30 12.76 -16.89
CA TYR A 549 -24.18 11.96 -16.40
C TYR A 549 -24.66 10.56 -15.94
N ASP A 550 -25.75 10.52 -15.13
CA ASP A 550 -26.32 9.26 -14.66
C ASP A 550 -26.80 8.36 -15.83
N ARG A 551 -27.37 8.97 -16.87
CA ARG A 551 -27.75 8.24 -18.11
C ARG A 551 -26.51 7.65 -18.81
N ARG A 552 -25.38 8.36 -18.81
CA ARG A 552 -24.12 7.92 -19.45
C ARG A 552 -23.46 6.81 -18.66
N THR A 553 -23.42 6.92 -17.34
CA THR A 553 -22.88 5.88 -16.47
C THR A 553 -23.75 4.62 -16.45
N GLN A 554 -25.08 4.76 -16.54
CA GLN A 554 -25.99 3.62 -16.71
C GLN A 554 -25.67 2.79 -17.97
N CYS A 555 -25.19 3.44 -19.05
CA CYS A 555 -24.72 2.72 -20.23
C CYS A 555 -23.56 1.77 -19.92
N LEU A 556 -22.59 2.20 -19.09
CA LEU A 556 -21.45 1.34 -18.67
C LEU A 556 -21.91 0.22 -17.73
N ILE A 557 -22.82 0.51 -16.80
CA ILE A 557 -23.41 -0.50 -15.91
C ILE A 557 -24.08 -1.60 -16.75
N ASP A 558 -24.95 -1.21 -17.68
CA ASP A 558 -25.63 -2.15 -18.57
C ASP A 558 -24.65 -2.94 -19.43
N GLN A 559 -23.57 -2.31 -19.89
CA GLN A 559 -22.52 -2.95 -20.68
C GLN A 559 -21.80 -4.03 -19.88
N TYR A 560 -21.44 -3.78 -18.61
CA TYR A 560 -20.76 -4.76 -17.78
C TYR A 560 -21.69 -5.88 -17.34
N ASN A 561 -22.91 -5.59 -16.97
CA ASN A 561 -23.92 -6.58 -16.62
C ASN A 561 -24.20 -7.58 -17.77
N ASN A 562 -24.04 -7.14 -19.02
CA ASN A 562 -24.25 -7.96 -20.23
C ASN A 562 -22.93 -8.44 -20.86
N TYR A 563 -21.79 -8.17 -20.23
CA TYR A 563 -20.51 -8.64 -20.73
C TYR A 563 -20.38 -10.16 -20.51
N ASP A 564 -20.07 -10.87 -21.58
CA ASP A 564 -19.79 -12.31 -21.53
C ASP A 564 -18.33 -12.51 -21.17
N ASP A 565 -18.05 -12.42 -19.86
CA ASP A 565 -16.70 -12.52 -19.32
C ASP A 565 -16.16 -13.94 -19.50
N PRO A 566 -14.90 -14.13 -19.96
CA PRO A 566 -14.34 -15.47 -20.21
C PRO A 566 -14.32 -16.36 -18.97
N ASP A 567 -14.25 -15.79 -17.76
CA ASP A 567 -14.16 -16.55 -16.52
C ASP A 567 -15.49 -16.65 -15.75
N TYR A 568 -16.38 -15.66 -15.89
CA TYR A 568 -17.60 -15.53 -15.08
C TYR A 568 -18.90 -15.50 -15.88
N GLY A 569 -18.84 -15.35 -17.21
CA GLY A 569 -20.01 -15.14 -18.04
C GLY A 569 -20.77 -13.85 -17.69
N ARG A 570 -22.09 -13.83 -17.97
CA ARG A 570 -22.95 -12.65 -17.75
C ARG A 570 -23.48 -12.52 -16.32
N ASN A 571 -22.60 -12.67 -15.34
CA ASN A 571 -22.99 -12.69 -13.93
C ASN A 571 -22.38 -11.53 -13.12
N LEU A 572 -21.72 -10.58 -13.79
CA LEU A 572 -21.02 -9.47 -13.12
C LEU A 572 -21.95 -8.32 -12.79
N ASN A 573 -21.53 -7.48 -11.82
CA ASN A 573 -22.34 -6.38 -11.29
C ASN A 573 -21.72 -5.01 -11.61
N GLY A 574 -22.23 -4.36 -12.64
CA GLY A 574 -21.74 -3.04 -13.05
C GLY A 574 -22.06 -1.89 -12.09
N SER A 575 -23.03 -2.07 -11.19
CA SER A 575 -23.34 -1.02 -10.21
C SER A 575 -22.28 -0.90 -9.11
N VAL A 576 -21.55 -1.96 -8.82
CA VAL A 576 -20.45 -1.94 -7.83
C VAL A 576 -19.15 -1.38 -8.44
N THR A 577 -18.98 -1.53 -9.76
CA THR A 577 -17.74 -1.20 -10.47
C THR A 577 -17.79 0.09 -11.26
N ILE A 578 -18.89 0.88 -11.13
CA ILE A 578 -19.14 2.02 -12.04
C ILE A 578 -18.08 3.11 -11.92
N ASP A 579 -17.56 3.38 -10.75
CA ASP A 579 -16.53 4.42 -10.54
C ASP A 579 -15.25 4.06 -11.28
N GLU A 580 -14.81 2.82 -11.16
CA GLU A 580 -13.65 2.28 -11.88
C GLU A 580 -13.84 2.29 -13.40
N MET A 581 -15.04 1.88 -13.87
CA MET A 581 -15.33 1.88 -15.31
C MET A 581 -15.36 3.29 -15.89
N ALA A 582 -15.89 4.26 -15.12
CA ALA A 582 -15.90 5.66 -15.54
C ALA A 582 -14.46 6.23 -15.58
N ALA A 583 -13.66 5.95 -14.57
CA ALA A 583 -12.25 6.36 -14.52
C ALA A 583 -11.45 5.75 -15.67
N ASP A 584 -11.58 4.44 -15.95
CA ASP A 584 -10.94 3.77 -17.08
C ASP A 584 -11.31 4.41 -18.43
N GLN A 585 -12.61 4.66 -18.66
CA GLN A 585 -13.06 5.28 -19.91
C GLN A 585 -12.48 6.70 -20.08
N ILE A 586 -12.50 7.51 -19.01
CA ILE A 586 -11.92 8.86 -19.02
C ILE A 586 -10.40 8.77 -19.28
N GLY A 587 -9.70 7.91 -18.55
CA GLY A 587 -8.25 7.78 -18.62
C GLY A 587 -7.72 7.42 -20.01
N VAL A 588 -8.32 6.42 -20.62
CA VAL A 588 -7.93 5.99 -21.98
C VAL A 588 -8.25 7.07 -23.02
N GLU A 589 -9.38 7.76 -22.94
CA GLU A 589 -9.72 8.82 -23.88
C GLU A 589 -8.79 10.03 -23.76
N LEU A 590 -8.40 10.42 -22.54
CA LEU A 590 -7.44 11.50 -22.30
C LEU A 590 -6.06 11.17 -22.84
N SER A 591 -5.55 9.98 -22.54
CA SER A 591 -4.24 9.53 -23.04
C SER A 591 -4.23 9.37 -24.55
N TRP A 592 -5.32 8.88 -25.18
CA TRP A 592 -5.46 8.84 -26.61
C TRP A 592 -5.39 10.23 -27.27
N LYS A 593 -6.04 11.24 -26.69
CA LYS A 593 -5.98 12.62 -27.20
C LYS A 593 -4.54 13.18 -27.22
N ILE A 594 -3.75 12.88 -26.18
CA ILE A 594 -2.35 13.32 -26.11
C ILE A 594 -1.48 12.50 -27.06
N TYR A 595 -1.69 11.20 -27.12
CA TYR A 595 -0.98 10.28 -28.01
C TYR A 595 -1.03 10.75 -29.48
N ASN A 596 -2.20 11.20 -29.93
CA ASN A 596 -2.37 11.71 -31.29
C ASN A 596 -1.68 13.04 -31.60
N ARG A 597 -1.09 13.70 -30.59
CA ARG A 597 -0.29 14.93 -30.78
C ARG A 597 1.21 14.65 -30.93
N VAL A 598 1.62 13.41 -30.69
CA VAL A 598 3.02 12.98 -30.81
C VAL A 598 3.43 13.01 -32.28
N ASP A 599 4.57 13.63 -32.56
CA ASP A 599 5.20 13.55 -33.89
C ASP A 599 6.02 12.25 -33.98
N PHE A 600 5.41 11.18 -34.45
CA PHE A 600 6.04 9.87 -34.61
C PHE A 600 7.25 9.90 -35.56
N SER A 601 7.44 10.94 -36.36
CA SER A 601 8.63 11.06 -37.21
C SER A 601 9.90 11.36 -36.42
N LEU A 602 9.74 11.89 -35.19
CA LEU A 602 10.84 12.25 -34.29
C LEU A 602 11.07 11.16 -33.21
N GLU A 603 10.16 10.22 -33.03
CA GLU A 603 10.22 9.21 -31.99
C GLU A 603 10.94 7.93 -32.45
N PRO A 604 11.73 7.29 -31.59
CA PRO A 604 12.29 5.97 -31.88
C PRO A 604 11.20 4.91 -31.90
N SER A 605 11.36 3.88 -32.74
CA SER A 605 10.47 2.71 -32.76
C SER A 605 10.80 1.75 -31.61
N ILE A 606 9.82 0.99 -31.15
CA ILE A 606 10.05 -0.16 -30.26
C ILE A 606 10.61 -1.31 -31.10
N PHE A 607 11.60 -2.02 -30.57
CA PHE A 607 12.27 -3.14 -31.24
C PHE A 607 11.25 -4.21 -31.70
N GLY A 608 11.26 -4.55 -32.99
CA GLY A 608 10.35 -5.52 -33.63
C GLY A 608 8.94 -4.99 -33.90
N PHE A 609 8.70 -3.69 -33.69
CA PHE A 609 7.44 -2.99 -33.99
C PHE A 609 7.66 -1.78 -34.92
N GLU A 610 8.75 -1.78 -35.67
CA GLU A 610 9.13 -0.69 -36.58
C GLU A 610 8.09 -0.42 -37.66
N ASP A 611 7.40 -1.47 -38.11
CA ASP A 611 6.37 -1.43 -39.15
C ASP A 611 4.94 -1.41 -38.60
N GLU A 612 4.77 -1.48 -37.26
CA GLU A 612 3.42 -1.46 -36.66
C GLU A 612 2.83 -0.05 -36.71
N LYS A 613 1.53 0.04 -37.03
CA LYS A 613 0.85 1.33 -37.07
C LYS A 613 0.75 1.92 -35.66
N PRO A 614 1.08 3.21 -35.49
CA PRO A 614 0.98 3.88 -34.18
C PRO A 614 -0.38 3.70 -33.50
N ASP A 615 -1.49 3.81 -34.27
CA ASP A 615 -2.85 3.65 -33.72
C ASP A 615 -3.06 2.27 -33.07
N LYS A 616 -2.53 1.19 -33.66
CA LYS A 616 -2.61 -0.15 -33.09
C LYS A 616 -1.71 -0.28 -31.86
N LEU A 617 -0.52 0.29 -31.94
CA LEU A 617 0.49 0.21 -30.88
C LEU A 617 0.00 0.85 -29.58
N PHE A 618 -0.76 1.96 -29.68
CA PHE A 618 -1.41 2.55 -28.49
C PHE A 618 -2.20 1.53 -27.71
N PHE A 619 -3.14 0.83 -28.36
CA PHE A 619 -4.02 -0.12 -27.69
C PHE A 619 -3.29 -1.33 -27.12
N HIS A 620 -2.25 -1.83 -27.83
CA HIS A 620 -1.42 -2.91 -27.29
C HIS A 620 -0.64 -2.47 -26.04
N LEU A 621 -0.01 -1.29 -26.07
CA LEU A 621 0.75 -0.73 -24.93
C LEU A 621 -0.16 -0.49 -23.71
N THR A 622 -1.35 0.07 -23.93
CA THR A 622 -2.33 0.31 -22.86
C THR A 622 -2.84 -1.01 -22.26
N ALA A 623 -3.12 -2.01 -23.11
CA ALA A 623 -3.59 -3.32 -22.65
C ALA A 623 -2.56 -4.04 -21.75
N LEU A 624 -1.24 -3.81 -21.97
CA LEU A 624 -0.19 -4.41 -21.11
C LEU A 624 -0.36 -4.08 -19.63
N ASN A 625 -0.96 -2.93 -19.26
CA ASN A 625 -1.19 -2.56 -17.89
C ASN A 625 -2.08 -3.56 -17.15
N TRP A 626 -2.95 -4.22 -17.90
CA TRP A 626 -3.99 -5.13 -17.38
C TRP A 626 -3.68 -6.61 -17.62
N CYS A 627 -2.57 -6.96 -18.30
CA CYS A 627 -2.18 -8.35 -18.49
C CYS A 627 -1.90 -9.03 -17.14
N GLY A 628 -2.49 -10.21 -16.98
CA GLY A 628 -2.36 -10.98 -15.74
C GLY A 628 -2.89 -12.40 -15.91
N PRO A 629 -2.71 -13.25 -14.91
CA PRO A 629 -3.30 -14.58 -14.91
C PRO A 629 -4.82 -14.48 -14.81
N ARG A 630 -5.51 -15.52 -15.27
CA ARG A 630 -6.95 -15.62 -15.08
C ARG A 630 -7.31 -15.51 -13.60
N PRO A 631 -8.35 -14.75 -13.23
CA PRO A 631 -8.73 -14.57 -11.84
C PRO A 631 -9.15 -15.92 -11.22
N ARG A 632 -8.79 -16.10 -9.95
CA ARG A 632 -9.16 -17.29 -9.16
C ARG A 632 -10.19 -16.99 -8.10
N LEU A 633 -10.74 -15.78 -8.09
CA LEU A 633 -11.77 -15.39 -7.12
C LEU A 633 -13.07 -16.13 -7.42
N PRO A 634 -13.78 -16.64 -6.41
CA PRO A 634 -15.16 -17.11 -6.58
C PRO A 634 -16.05 -15.98 -7.11
N LEU A 635 -17.07 -16.34 -7.91
CA LEU A 635 -18.02 -15.37 -8.47
C LEU A 635 -18.62 -14.44 -7.41
N SER A 636 -18.99 -14.98 -6.24
CA SER A 636 -19.57 -14.18 -5.15
C SER A 636 -18.63 -13.06 -4.66
N LEU A 637 -17.34 -13.34 -4.59
CA LEU A 637 -16.34 -12.32 -4.23
C LEU A 637 -16.06 -11.36 -5.38
N GLN A 638 -16.08 -11.84 -6.64
CA GLN A 638 -15.90 -10.95 -7.80
C GLN A 638 -17.07 -9.96 -7.94
N GLN A 639 -18.28 -10.36 -7.60
CA GLN A 639 -19.45 -9.46 -7.62
C GLN A 639 -19.40 -8.34 -6.58
N GLU A 640 -18.58 -8.48 -5.54
CA GLU A 640 -18.35 -7.47 -4.49
C GLU A 640 -17.12 -6.59 -4.77
N GLN A 641 -16.29 -6.94 -5.79
CA GLN A 641 -15.12 -6.15 -6.14
C GLN A 641 -15.52 -4.83 -6.79
N VAL A 642 -14.90 -3.75 -6.35
CA VAL A 642 -15.08 -2.42 -6.96
C VAL A 642 -14.41 -2.34 -8.34
N HIS A 643 -13.35 -3.12 -8.57
CA HIS A 643 -12.66 -3.19 -9.85
C HIS A 643 -13.30 -4.23 -10.77
N PRO A 644 -13.57 -3.89 -12.05
CA PRO A 644 -13.99 -4.84 -13.04
C PRO A 644 -12.87 -5.85 -13.36
N THR A 645 -13.22 -6.94 -14.05
CA THR A 645 -12.24 -7.92 -14.51
C THR A 645 -11.25 -7.27 -15.49
N HIS A 646 -10.01 -7.74 -15.54
CA HIS A 646 -8.97 -7.20 -16.44
C HIS A 646 -9.40 -7.30 -17.92
N SER A 647 -10.10 -8.38 -18.29
CA SER A 647 -10.64 -8.52 -19.63
C SER A 647 -11.62 -7.38 -19.94
N PHE A 648 -12.46 -6.98 -19.00
CA PHE A 648 -13.38 -5.87 -19.19
C PHE A 648 -12.67 -4.51 -19.19
N ARG A 649 -11.67 -4.29 -18.32
CA ARG A 649 -10.89 -3.04 -18.30
C ARG A 649 -10.22 -2.74 -19.66
N VAL A 650 -9.94 -3.77 -20.45
CA VAL A 650 -9.46 -3.65 -21.82
C VAL A 650 -10.63 -3.67 -22.82
N ASN A 651 -11.37 -4.78 -22.91
CA ASN A 651 -12.42 -4.95 -23.92
C ASN A 651 -13.59 -3.97 -23.73
N GLY A 652 -14.03 -3.76 -22.49
CA GLY A 652 -15.15 -2.90 -22.16
C GLY A 652 -14.89 -1.43 -22.51
N VAL A 653 -13.67 -0.96 -22.29
CA VAL A 653 -13.27 0.43 -22.59
C VAL A 653 -13.03 0.60 -24.10
N PHE A 654 -12.21 -0.27 -24.72
CA PHE A 654 -11.79 -0.07 -26.11
C PHE A 654 -12.94 -0.26 -27.11
N ARG A 655 -13.92 -1.12 -26.82
CA ARG A 655 -15.11 -1.27 -27.67
C ARG A 655 -15.94 0.02 -27.79
N ASN A 656 -15.82 0.93 -26.82
CA ASN A 656 -16.47 2.24 -26.84
C ASN A 656 -15.72 3.27 -27.70
N MET A 657 -14.43 3.02 -28.01
CA MET A 657 -13.61 3.93 -28.79
C MET A 657 -13.74 3.71 -30.30
N LYS A 658 -14.18 4.75 -31.03
CA LYS A 658 -14.21 4.72 -32.51
C LYS A 658 -12.82 4.56 -33.12
N SER A 659 -11.78 5.08 -32.43
CA SER A 659 -10.39 4.96 -32.83
C SER A 659 -9.91 3.52 -32.81
N PHE A 660 -10.31 2.72 -31.82
CA PHE A 660 -10.02 1.28 -31.77
C PHE A 660 -10.58 0.55 -32.99
N ALA A 661 -11.90 0.71 -33.20
CA ALA A 661 -12.55 0.06 -34.34
C ALA A 661 -11.89 0.44 -35.69
N LYS A 662 -11.44 1.69 -35.83
CA LYS A 662 -10.70 2.16 -37.00
C LYS A 662 -9.31 1.55 -37.10
N ALA A 663 -8.55 1.49 -36.00
CA ALA A 663 -7.18 0.98 -35.99
C ALA A 663 -7.12 -0.50 -36.42
N PHE A 664 -8.07 -1.31 -35.96
CA PHE A 664 -8.14 -2.74 -36.23
C PHE A 664 -9.07 -3.12 -37.37
N ASN A 665 -9.74 -2.13 -38.02
CA ASN A 665 -10.74 -2.34 -39.08
C ASN A 665 -11.91 -3.24 -38.65
N CYS A 666 -12.37 -3.10 -37.42
CA CYS A 666 -13.42 -3.93 -36.86
C CYS A 666 -14.78 -3.65 -37.52
N PRO A 667 -15.46 -4.67 -38.05
CA PRO A 667 -16.81 -4.50 -38.61
C PRO A 667 -17.80 -4.00 -37.55
N VAL A 668 -18.73 -3.15 -37.96
CA VAL A 668 -19.82 -2.73 -37.07
C VAL A 668 -20.65 -3.97 -36.69
N GLY A 669 -20.97 -4.10 -35.42
CA GLY A 669 -21.65 -5.26 -34.85
C GLY A 669 -20.73 -6.35 -34.31
N SER A 670 -19.39 -6.27 -34.56
CA SER A 670 -18.44 -7.18 -33.86
C SER A 670 -18.38 -6.85 -32.35
N PRO A 671 -17.97 -7.80 -31.50
CA PRO A 671 -17.89 -7.59 -30.04
C PRO A 671 -17.10 -6.32 -29.64
N MET A 672 -16.01 -6.02 -30.37
CA MET A 672 -15.17 -4.87 -30.13
C MET A 672 -15.57 -3.59 -30.92
N ASN A 673 -16.64 -3.65 -31.71
CA ASN A 673 -17.22 -2.50 -32.42
C ASN A 673 -18.75 -2.56 -32.42
N PRO A 674 -19.42 -2.49 -31.24
CA PRO A 674 -20.87 -2.48 -31.15
C PRO A 674 -21.46 -1.21 -31.79
N GLU A 675 -22.71 -1.29 -32.25
CA GLU A 675 -23.43 -0.13 -32.79
C GLU A 675 -23.59 0.99 -31.74
N LYS A 676 -23.98 0.61 -30.51
CA LYS A 676 -24.09 1.53 -29.38
C LYS A 676 -22.80 1.55 -28.59
N LYS A 677 -22.22 2.74 -28.38
CA LYS A 677 -21.02 2.97 -27.61
C LYS A 677 -21.35 3.84 -26.40
N CYS A 678 -20.77 3.51 -25.25
CA CYS A 678 -20.88 4.31 -24.03
C CYS A 678 -19.79 5.38 -23.99
N GLN A 679 -20.12 6.60 -23.59
CA GLN A 679 -19.20 7.73 -23.46
C GLN A 679 -19.58 8.56 -22.24
N ILE A 680 -18.57 8.98 -21.46
CA ILE A 680 -18.78 9.86 -20.28
C ILE A 680 -18.75 11.34 -20.72
N PHE A 681 -17.69 11.79 -21.38
CA PHE A 681 -17.55 13.17 -21.86
C PHE A 681 -17.62 13.30 -23.38
#